data_0d0a50153bc43dea7ebcc6889cf11f15
#
_entry.id   0d0a50153bc43dea7ebcc6889cf11f15
#
_cell.length_a   1.000
_cell.length_b   1.000
_cell.length_c   1.000
_cell.angle_alpha   90.00
_cell.angle_beta   90.00
_cell.angle_gamma   90.00
#
_symmetry.space_group_name_H-M   'P 1'
#
loop_
_entity.id
_entity.type
_entity.pdbx_description
1 polymer ?
#
loop_
_entity_poly.entity_id
_entity_poly.type
_entity_poly.pdbx_seq_one_letter_code
_entity_poly.pdbx_strand_id
1 'polypeptide(L)'
;MIKYSFIIFLLFYSSVLSQTTDTLINVSDSLTVDTLFVITNNDSLFVIDSTKVTDEIVKPDSLIPIQGIPLTDASLIISKRTFLFYNYQYTGDFLRSFPLNFIADLGFMGQPNETFVYGVGAGGISFMEDGVLWNNRFTNALDLNHIQSEDIDSIEIVPSPRGFLYGPYNNPVTINFIMRDFISPEPYSRIKYYEGPDGEAMFDGKFNAQIAKKWNLSFQLTNRSTDSSFANNEFSIWQVNTKLKYYLSNSINFSAIYSFVDADVGLNGGVDIDSIAKITNDVNSIIYDRQVAPVVYPNRGESVINHNFGLRFQAEPFDESNTDMTFYYKIARNEIKDNNDTLSLSLKNDNKTFGVNLKHYQRISILSFRLFGLFERSEGDYENFLTPSLNTSISDWEFTKISGGFDLSFHLLNDKLVPSVFYKYVNQSRYFKQVDDDIPTLLTDKTEGLSGIGTDLKFIITNGISFYAGASIFQHAEFLLRENSEDTKTFEFGGKYSGSNLFADIKYFKRSGSAAIPYYNYQYPPIVYGNLSGIGLRLNFNYWKILIETNTSYYFNADDDHLIRVPELQFVGGVFLNGFFFDDNLFLKAGVQFYYTGTNNVYSNVWKEIIVVDPSNKIDITVAGEIKGVAIVYFGWENLFSSQYFITPYYPMLERNIRFGLSWELFN
;
A
#
# COMPACT_ATOMS: atom_id res chain seq x y z
N MET A 1 15.06 -9.67 -29.47
CA MET A 1 16.38 -10.04 -28.93
C MET A 1 17.48 -8.97 -29.10
N ILE A 2 17.19 -7.78 -29.58
CA ILE A 2 18.20 -6.72 -29.82
C ILE A 2 17.96 -5.46 -28.95
N LYS A 3 16.91 -5.38 -28.16
CA LYS A 3 16.58 -4.22 -27.31
C LYS A 3 17.21 -4.23 -25.89
N TYR A 4 17.82 -5.32 -25.48
CA TYR A 4 18.33 -5.46 -24.10
C TYR A 4 19.85 -5.39 -23.96
N SER A 5 20.61 -5.27 -25.07
CA SER A 5 22.08 -5.22 -25.03
C SER A 5 22.68 -3.88 -24.60
N PHE A 6 21.89 -2.81 -24.49
CA PHE A 6 22.44 -1.46 -24.21
C PHE A 6 22.57 -1.16 -22.72
N ILE A 7 21.81 -1.82 -21.86
CA ILE A 7 21.83 -1.57 -20.40
C ILE A 7 22.99 -2.30 -19.71
N ILE A 8 23.37 -3.46 -20.22
CA ILE A 8 24.50 -4.26 -19.66
C ILE A 8 25.84 -3.62 -19.94
N PHE A 9 25.98 -2.81 -21.01
CA PHE A 9 27.25 -2.17 -21.37
C PHE A 9 27.64 -0.97 -20.50
N LEU A 10 26.69 -0.33 -19.83
CA LEU A 10 26.94 0.78 -18.90
C LEU A 10 27.42 0.33 -17.52
N LEU A 11 27.14 -0.90 -17.12
CA LEU A 11 27.56 -1.44 -15.83
C LEU A 11 29.00 -2.00 -15.84
N PHE A 12 29.56 -2.31 -17.02
CA PHE A 12 30.93 -2.84 -17.13
C PHE A 12 32.00 -1.79 -17.38
N TYR A 13 31.67 -0.53 -17.69
CA TYR A 13 32.68 0.51 -17.96
C TYR A 13 33.16 1.28 -16.73
N SER A 14 32.52 1.08 -15.56
CA SER A 14 32.93 1.73 -14.31
C SER A 14 33.99 0.96 -13.49
N SER A 15 34.34 -0.26 -13.88
CA SER A 15 35.25 -1.12 -13.10
C SER A 15 36.72 -1.06 -13.49
N VAL A 16 37.13 -0.16 -14.39
CA VAL A 16 38.53 -0.13 -14.94
C VAL A 16 39.36 1.10 -14.54
N LEU A 17 38.80 2.02 -13.75
CA LEU A 17 39.56 3.21 -13.32
C LEU A 17 39.65 3.37 -11.79
N SER A 18 40.17 2.37 -11.10
CA SER A 18 40.63 2.56 -9.74
C SER A 18 41.76 1.54 -9.40
N GLN A 19 42.95 1.81 -9.87
CA GLN A 19 44.16 1.27 -9.26
C GLN A 19 45.22 2.35 -9.29
N THR A 20 45.55 2.82 -8.09
CA THR A 20 46.83 3.25 -7.53
C THR A 20 46.54 4.27 -6.42
N THR A 21 46.83 4.02 -5.20
CA THR A 21 48.06 4.00 -4.45
C THR A 21 47.80 3.66 -2.96
N ASP A 22 48.58 2.75 -2.44
CA ASP A 22 48.72 2.42 -1.02
C ASP A 22 49.08 3.61 -0.15
N THR A 23 48.34 3.81 0.95
CA THR A 23 48.94 4.20 2.25
C THR A 23 48.07 3.68 3.39
N LEU A 24 48.61 2.78 4.15
CA LEU A 24 48.10 2.27 5.42
C LEU A 24 47.92 3.40 6.43
N ILE A 25 46.69 3.62 6.87
CA ILE A 25 46.41 4.23 8.17
C ILE A 25 45.33 3.39 8.84
N ASN A 26 45.68 2.74 9.93
CA ASN A 26 44.76 2.14 10.88
C ASN A 26 43.83 3.21 11.41
N VAL A 27 42.52 3.06 11.17
CA VAL A 27 41.47 3.72 11.96
C VAL A 27 40.44 2.66 12.30
N SER A 28 40.33 2.45 13.58
CA SER A 28 39.33 1.66 14.27
C SER A 28 37.93 2.15 14.03
N ASP A 29 37.03 1.19 13.87
CA ASP A 29 35.60 1.20 14.19
C ASP A 29 34.86 2.54 14.14
N SER A 30 34.15 2.81 13.07
CA SER A 30 32.99 3.71 13.09
C SER A 30 31.76 2.99 12.58
N LEU A 31 30.93 2.57 13.52
CA LEU A 31 29.54 2.21 13.30
C LEU A 31 28.81 3.43 12.73
N THR A 32 28.44 3.37 11.47
CA THR A 32 27.52 4.36 10.88
C THR A 32 26.12 4.13 11.44
N VAL A 33 25.72 5.01 12.32
CA VAL A 33 24.35 5.09 12.83
C VAL A 33 23.50 5.69 11.72
N ASP A 34 22.58 4.91 11.15
CA ASP A 34 21.46 5.43 10.39
C ASP A 34 20.78 6.51 11.23
N THR A 35 20.69 7.72 10.70
CA THR A 35 20.14 8.89 11.38
C THR A 35 18.74 8.56 11.89
N LEU A 36 18.62 8.37 13.19
CA LEU A 36 17.35 8.21 13.87
C LEU A 36 16.60 9.52 13.71
N PHE A 37 15.55 9.52 12.88
CA PHE A 37 14.62 10.64 12.83
C PHE A 37 13.85 10.70 14.15
N VAL A 38 14.25 11.61 14.99
CA VAL A 38 13.42 12.03 16.09
C VAL A 38 12.30 12.87 15.49
N ILE A 39 11.22 12.20 15.07
CA ILE A 39 9.96 12.89 14.96
C ILE A 39 9.58 13.22 16.40
N THR A 40 9.59 14.47 16.77
CA THR A 40 9.12 14.99 18.05
C THR A 40 7.58 14.93 18.13
N ASN A 41 7.04 13.77 17.86
CA ASN A 41 5.72 13.34 18.26
C ASN A 41 5.93 12.03 19.02
N ASN A 42 5.63 12.05 20.30
CA ASN A 42 5.84 11.02 21.33
C ASN A 42 5.31 9.62 21.01
N ASP A 43 5.58 9.10 19.83
CA ASP A 43 5.22 7.75 19.38
C ASP A 43 6.47 6.87 19.27
N SER A 44 7.39 7.01 20.24
CA SER A 44 8.54 6.11 20.34
C SER A 44 8.09 4.71 20.73
N LEU A 45 7.80 3.90 19.74
CA LEU A 45 7.92 2.46 19.86
C LEU A 45 9.42 2.17 19.92
N PHE A 46 9.87 1.74 21.12
CA PHE A 46 11.23 1.30 21.44
C PHE A 46 12.33 2.37 21.37
N VAL A 47 12.46 3.11 22.45
CA VAL A 47 13.77 3.67 22.81
C VAL A 47 14.65 2.48 23.20
N ILE A 48 15.48 1.99 22.29
CA ILE A 48 16.69 1.30 22.67
C ILE A 48 17.57 2.41 23.25
N ASP A 49 17.91 2.29 24.52
CA ASP A 49 18.81 3.18 25.24
C ASP A 49 20.17 3.18 24.52
N SER A 50 20.34 4.07 23.57
CA SER A 50 21.64 4.41 22.99
C SER A 50 22.21 5.61 23.74
N THR A 51 22.56 5.41 25.02
CA THR A 51 23.43 6.34 25.75
C THR A 51 24.88 6.22 25.29
N LYS A 52 25.13 6.33 24.01
CA LYS A 52 26.40 6.77 23.44
C LYS A 52 26.11 7.66 22.25
N VAL A 53 25.52 8.81 22.51
CA VAL A 53 25.67 9.94 21.60
C VAL A 53 27.13 10.39 21.77
N THR A 54 28.01 9.89 20.92
CA THR A 54 29.26 10.61 20.66
C THR A 54 28.81 11.84 19.90
N ASP A 55 29.18 13.03 20.42
CA ASP A 55 29.08 14.30 19.71
C ASP A 55 29.89 14.18 18.39
N GLU A 56 29.28 13.60 17.36
CA GLU A 56 29.79 13.71 16.00
C GLU A 56 29.60 15.16 15.58
N ILE A 57 30.73 15.84 15.40
CA ILE A 57 30.81 17.16 14.79
C ILE A 57 30.15 17.05 13.42
N VAL A 58 28.89 17.47 13.32
CA VAL A 58 28.17 17.59 12.03
C VAL A 58 29.05 18.46 11.15
N LYS A 59 29.64 17.85 10.10
CA LYS A 59 30.43 18.61 9.14
C LYS A 59 29.52 19.70 8.55
N PRO A 60 29.94 20.97 8.53
CA PRO A 60 29.07 22.10 8.13
C PRO A 60 28.54 22.04 6.69
N ASP A 61 28.94 21.06 5.89
CA ASP A 61 28.53 20.85 4.49
C ASP A 61 27.66 19.59 4.29
N SER A 62 27.17 18.92 5.33
CA SER A 62 26.30 17.75 5.18
C SER A 62 24.92 18.17 4.66
N LEU A 63 24.51 17.61 3.54
CA LEU A 63 23.17 17.80 2.99
C LEU A 63 22.18 17.04 3.88
N ILE A 64 21.10 17.71 4.28
CA ILE A 64 20.02 17.11 5.06
C ILE A 64 18.78 17.06 4.17
N PRO A 65 18.17 15.87 3.97
CA PRO A 65 16.93 15.79 3.20
C PRO A 65 15.79 16.46 3.94
N ILE A 66 15.01 17.28 3.24
CA ILE A 66 13.74 17.81 3.77
C ILE A 66 12.78 16.65 3.87
N GLN A 67 12.21 16.44 5.05
CA GLN A 67 11.23 15.39 5.28
C GLN A 67 9.89 15.71 4.62
N GLY A 68 9.20 14.68 4.15
CA GLY A 68 7.83 14.82 3.69
C GLY A 68 6.89 15.23 4.82
N ILE A 69 5.86 16.00 4.50
CA ILE A 69 4.82 16.37 5.46
C ILE A 69 3.89 15.17 5.65
N PRO A 70 3.70 14.67 6.89
CA PRO A 70 2.63 13.71 7.17
C PRO A 70 1.28 14.26 6.74
N LEU A 71 0.38 13.42 6.27
CA LEU A 71 -0.96 13.87 5.85
C LEU A 71 -1.71 14.44 7.06
N THR A 72 -1.57 13.82 8.23
CA THR A 72 -2.18 14.33 9.46
C THR A 72 -1.38 13.92 10.69
N ASP A 73 -1.42 14.72 11.77
CA ASP A 73 -0.80 14.38 13.06
C ASP A 73 -1.54 13.25 13.80
N ALA A 74 -2.75 12.92 13.36
CA ALA A 74 -3.55 11.84 13.93
C ALA A 74 -3.34 10.49 13.23
N SER A 75 -2.51 10.42 12.16
CA SER A 75 -2.24 9.19 11.44
C SER A 75 -1.53 8.15 12.29
N LEU A 76 -1.78 6.88 11.97
CA LEU A 76 -0.92 5.79 12.41
C LEU A 76 0.22 5.66 11.40
N ILE A 77 1.44 5.87 11.85
CA ILE A 77 2.65 5.71 11.03
C ILE A 77 3.35 4.40 11.42
N ILE A 78 3.70 3.63 10.42
CA ILE A 78 4.40 2.36 10.57
C ILE A 78 5.75 2.48 9.92
N SER A 79 6.79 2.33 10.73
CA SER A 79 8.17 2.51 10.29
C SER A 79 8.71 1.30 9.55
N LYS A 80 9.70 1.56 8.68
CA LYS A 80 10.48 0.56 7.97
C LYS A 80 11.01 -0.56 8.88
N ARG A 81 11.49 -0.25 10.08
CA ARG A 81 12.01 -1.27 11.00
C ARG A 81 10.98 -2.34 11.33
N THR A 82 9.70 -1.99 11.38
CA THR A 82 8.61 -2.95 11.54
C THR A 82 8.52 -3.90 10.36
N PHE A 83 8.71 -3.40 9.12
CA PHE A 83 8.63 -4.21 7.90
C PHE A 83 9.84 -5.10 7.67
N LEU A 84 11.03 -4.67 8.12
CA LEU A 84 12.28 -5.41 7.89
C LEU A 84 12.23 -6.85 8.42
N PHE A 85 11.42 -7.12 9.44
CA PHE A 85 11.28 -8.42 10.08
C PHE A 85 9.94 -9.10 9.76
N TYR A 86 9.20 -8.57 8.78
CA TYR A 86 7.97 -9.17 8.28
C TYR A 86 8.27 -10.15 7.14
N ASN A 87 7.58 -11.28 7.14
CA ASN A 87 7.51 -12.16 5.99
C ASN A 87 6.39 -11.63 5.08
N TYR A 88 6.75 -10.95 3.99
CA TYR A 88 5.80 -10.38 3.04
C TYR A 88 6.15 -10.79 1.61
N GLN A 89 5.13 -10.90 0.78
CA GLN A 89 5.25 -11.21 -0.64
C GLN A 89 5.04 -9.94 -1.49
N TYR A 90 4.14 -9.06 -1.04
CA TYR A 90 3.78 -7.81 -1.71
C TYR A 90 3.32 -6.76 -0.70
N THR A 91 3.03 -5.55 -1.17
CA THR A 91 2.70 -4.40 -0.30
C THR A 91 1.43 -4.60 0.54
N GLY A 92 0.46 -5.37 0.05
CA GLY A 92 -0.76 -5.67 0.80
C GLY A 92 -0.52 -6.39 2.12
N ASP A 93 0.50 -7.24 2.21
CA ASP A 93 0.81 -8.00 3.42
C ASP A 93 1.16 -7.09 4.62
N PHE A 94 1.73 -5.91 4.37
CA PHE A 94 1.99 -4.95 5.44
C PHE A 94 0.71 -4.50 6.13
N LEU A 95 -0.42 -4.43 5.41
CA LEU A 95 -1.69 -3.99 5.96
C LEU A 95 -2.34 -5.05 6.87
N ARG A 96 -1.99 -6.33 6.74
CA ARG A 96 -2.46 -7.40 7.65
C ARG A 96 -2.03 -7.18 9.10
N SER A 97 -1.00 -6.36 9.30
CA SER A 97 -0.43 -6.03 10.61
C SER A 97 -1.21 -4.95 11.36
N PHE A 98 -2.33 -4.49 10.81
CA PHE A 98 -3.14 -3.42 11.42
C PHE A 98 -4.57 -3.88 11.58
N PRO A 99 -5.20 -3.49 12.71
CA PRO A 99 -6.60 -3.75 12.89
C PRO A 99 -7.43 -2.97 11.88
N LEU A 100 -8.63 -3.46 11.60
CA LEU A 100 -9.60 -2.93 10.64
C LEU A 100 -9.14 -2.98 9.19
N ASN A 101 -8.14 -3.81 8.89
CA ASN A 101 -7.69 -4.12 7.53
C ASN A 101 -7.90 -5.60 7.25
N PHE A 102 -8.44 -5.93 6.09
CA PHE A 102 -8.65 -7.29 5.63
C PHE A 102 -8.21 -7.41 4.18
N ILE A 103 -7.55 -8.50 3.84
CA ILE A 103 -7.16 -8.85 2.48
C ILE A 103 -8.00 -10.04 2.05
N ALA A 104 -8.82 -9.88 1.02
CA ALA A 104 -9.50 -10.97 0.34
C ALA A 104 -8.48 -11.70 -0.56
N ASP A 105 -7.75 -12.60 0.07
CA ASP A 105 -6.62 -13.31 -0.51
C ASP A 105 -7.09 -14.35 -1.52
N LEU A 106 -6.48 -14.37 -2.70
CA LEU A 106 -6.73 -15.32 -3.79
C LEU A 106 -5.74 -16.50 -3.77
N GLY A 107 -4.99 -16.65 -2.69
CA GLY A 107 -4.18 -17.83 -2.40
C GLY A 107 -2.79 -17.86 -3.03
N PHE A 108 -2.51 -17.03 -4.04
CA PHE A 108 -1.24 -17.09 -4.78
C PHE A 108 -0.61 -15.72 -4.92
N MET A 109 0.71 -15.71 -5.01
CA MET A 109 1.47 -14.49 -5.26
C MET A 109 1.05 -13.87 -6.59
N GLY A 110 0.96 -12.54 -6.60
CA GLY A 110 0.68 -11.75 -7.80
C GLY A 110 -0.78 -11.66 -8.19
N GLN A 111 -1.66 -12.47 -7.58
CA GLN A 111 -3.09 -12.32 -7.83
C GLN A 111 -3.58 -10.95 -7.30
N PRO A 112 -4.56 -10.33 -7.97
CA PRO A 112 -5.08 -9.02 -7.63
C PRO A 112 -5.98 -9.08 -6.38
N ASN A 113 -5.36 -9.26 -5.22
CA ASN A 113 -6.05 -9.36 -3.93
C ASN A 113 -6.77 -8.06 -3.61
N GLU A 114 -8.07 -8.13 -3.30
CA GLU A 114 -8.80 -6.96 -2.85
C GLU A 114 -8.48 -6.61 -1.40
N THR A 115 -8.18 -5.34 -1.17
CA THR A 115 -7.85 -4.81 0.15
C THR A 115 -9.05 -4.06 0.71
N PHE A 116 -9.44 -4.37 1.93
CA PHE A 116 -10.46 -3.69 2.70
C PHE A 116 -9.82 -2.96 3.88
N VAL A 117 -10.17 -1.70 4.06
CA VAL A 117 -9.73 -0.87 5.19
C VAL A 117 -10.95 -0.18 5.78
N TYR A 118 -11.19 -0.37 7.07
CA TYR A 118 -12.45 0.02 7.71
C TYR A 118 -13.69 -0.52 6.97
N GLY A 119 -13.59 -1.72 6.38
CA GLY A 119 -14.64 -2.31 5.56
C GLY A 119 -14.92 -1.57 4.24
N VAL A 120 -14.01 -0.72 3.77
CA VAL A 120 -14.04 -0.09 2.47
C VAL A 120 -13.17 -0.89 1.52
N GLY A 121 -13.72 -1.32 0.40
CA GLY A 121 -13.01 -2.08 -0.63
C GLY A 121 -12.48 -1.23 -1.79
N ALA A 122 -12.14 -1.90 -2.87
CA ALA A 122 -11.63 -1.26 -4.09
C ALA A 122 -12.58 -0.17 -4.59
N GLY A 123 -12.01 0.95 -5.03
CA GLY A 123 -12.74 2.13 -5.48
C GLY A 123 -13.11 3.13 -4.37
N GLY A 124 -13.00 2.77 -3.09
CA GLY A 124 -13.25 3.68 -1.96
C GLY A 124 -12.01 4.05 -1.15
N ILE A 125 -10.85 3.52 -1.51
CA ILE A 125 -9.58 3.80 -0.85
C ILE A 125 -8.69 4.64 -1.74
N SER A 126 -8.17 5.74 -1.23
CA SER A 126 -7.09 6.50 -1.88
C SER A 126 -5.74 5.91 -1.48
N PHE A 127 -5.12 5.15 -2.37
CA PHE A 127 -3.74 4.71 -2.20
C PHE A 127 -2.79 5.73 -2.79
N MET A 128 -1.91 6.26 -1.97
CA MET A 128 -0.98 7.31 -2.34
C MET A 128 0.45 6.86 -2.18
N GLU A 129 1.32 7.38 -3.01
CA GLU A 129 2.77 7.31 -2.87
C GLU A 129 3.31 8.73 -2.75
N ASP A 130 3.96 9.04 -1.62
CA ASP A 130 4.42 10.40 -1.29
C ASP A 130 3.32 11.49 -1.46
N GLY A 131 2.05 11.11 -1.26
CA GLY A 131 0.89 11.98 -1.38
C GLY A 131 0.34 12.17 -2.81
N VAL A 132 0.85 11.44 -3.80
CA VAL A 132 0.30 11.38 -5.16
C VAL A 132 -0.53 10.10 -5.31
N LEU A 133 -1.77 10.23 -5.80
CA LEU A 133 -2.67 9.09 -5.97
C LEU A 133 -2.15 8.09 -7.01
N TRP A 134 -2.14 6.80 -6.64
CA TRP A 134 -1.73 5.69 -7.51
C TRP A 134 -2.89 4.93 -8.15
N ASN A 135 -4.09 5.02 -7.60
CA ASN A 135 -5.28 4.36 -8.13
C ASN A 135 -5.44 4.58 -9.64
N ASN A 136 -5.93 3.59 -10.32
CA ASN A 136 -6.39 3.71 -11.70
C ASN A 136 -7.48 4.80 -11.79
N ARG A 137 -7.39 5.69 -12.77
CA ARG A 137 -8.30 6.84 -12.87
C ARG A 137 -9.69 6.49 -13.37
N PHE A 138 -9.81 5.35 -14.01
CA PHE A 138 -11.09 4.86 -14.53
C PHE A 138 -11.86 4.05 -13.47
N THR A 139 -11.18 3.16 -12.74
CA THR A 139 -11.81 2.27 -11.75
C THR A 139 -11.69 2.75 -10.30
N ASN A 140 -10.80 3.72 -10.02
CA ASN A 140 -10.38 4.13 -8.67
C ASN A 140 -9.90 2.96 -7.78
N ALA A 141 -9.47 1.87 -8.38
CA ALA A 141 -8.90 0.73 -7.70
C ALA A 141 -7.37 0.70 -7.88
N LEU A 142 -6.69 -0.05 -7.06
CA LEU A 142 -5.27 -0.33 -7.17
C LEU A 142 -4.99 -1.75 -6.72
N ASP A 143 -4.27 -2.49 -7.55
CA ASP A 143 -3.61 -3.71 -7.13
C ASP A 143 -2.32 -3.35 -6.38
N LEU A 144 -2.21 -3.75 -5.13
CA LEU A 144 -1.05 -3.46 -4.28
C LEU A 144 0.23 -4.20 -4.70
N ASN A 145 0.15 -5.15 -5.63
CA ASN A 145 1.33 -5.71 -6.30
C ASN A 145 2.09 -4.65 -7.10
N HIS A 146 1.41 -3.60 -7.58
CA HIS A 146 2.02 -2.53 -8.37
C HIS A 146 2.81 -1.51 -7.54
N ILE A 147 2.69 -1.51 -6.22
CA ILE A 147 3.51 -0.69 -5.31
C ILE A 147 4.80 -1.45 -4.97
N GLN A 148 5.94 -0.79 -5.16
CA GLN A 148 7.26 -1.39 -4.89
C GLN A 148 7.54 -1.46 -3.39
N SER A 149 7.27 -2.62 -2.78
CA SER A 149 7.32 -2.85 -1.32
C SER A 149 8.68 -2.53 -0.70
N GLU A 150 9.76 -2.80 -1.41
CA GLU A 150 11.15 -2.67 -0.96
C GLU A 150 11.62 -1.22 -0.86
N ASP A 151 10.89 -0.28 -1.47
CA ASP A 151 11.17 1.16 -1.39
C ASP A 151 10.37 1.89 -0.32
N ILE A 152 9.39 1.23 0.30
CA ILE A 152 8.58 1.83 1.35
C ILE A 152 9.43 2.05 2.61
N ASP A 153 9.43 3.29 3.11
CA ASP A 153 10.03 3.67 4.39
C ASP A 153 9.01 3.61 5.52
N SER A 154 7.81 4.09 5.26
CA SER A 154 6.71 4.04 6.21
C SER A 154 5.35 4.03 5.51
N ILE A 155 4.33 3.57 6.22
CA ILE A 155 2.93 3.60 5.77
C ILE A 155 2.14 4.49 6.72
N GLU A 156 1.45 5.45 6.16
CA GLU A 156 0.56 6.35 6.88
C GLU A 156 -0.88 5.93 6.66
N ILE A 157 -1.57 5.50 7.73
CA ILE A 157 -3.00 5.17 7.72
C ILE A 157 -3.75 6.33 8.34
N VAL A 158 -4.56 6.99 7.53
CA VAL A 158 -5.33 8.17 7.95
C VAL A 158 -6.59 7.72 8.72
N PRO A 159 -6.91 8.33 9.87
CA PRO A 159 -8.16 8.05 10.59
C PRO A 159 -9.40 8.24 9.72
N SER A 160 -10.42 7.42 9.95
CA SER A 160 -11.65 7.39 9.16
C SER A 160 -12.29 8.78 8.93
N PRO A 161 -12.42 9.69 9.92
CA PRO A 161 -13.01 11.01 9.70
C PRO A 161 -12.22 11.90 8.75
N ARG A 162 -10.90 11.69 8.62
CA ARG A 162 -10.01 12.48 7.75
C ARG A 162 -9.78 11.84 6.37
N GLY A 163 -10.22 10.60 6.17
CA GLY A 163 -9.92 9.83 4.95
C GLY A 163 -10.27 10.56 3.66
N PHE A 164 -11.38 11.31 3.63
CA PHE A 164 -11.85 12.02 2.44
C PHE A 164 -10.99 13.23 2.03
N LEU A 165 -10.14 13.74 2.92
CA LEU A 165 -9.37 14.98 2.67
C LEU A 165 -8.39 14.87 1.53
N TYR A 166 -7.85 13.67 1.29
CA TYR A 166 -6.74 13.46 0.39
C TYR A 166 -7.18 12.80 -0.91
N GLY A 167 -6.45 13.09 -1.99
CA GLY A 167 -6.80 12.59 -3.32
C GLY A 167 -7.97 13.32 -3.98
N PRO A 168 -8.27 12.98 -5.24
CA PRO A 168 -9.26 13.71 -6.04
C PRO A 168 -10.71 13.23 -5.89
N TYR A 169 -10.98 12.18 -5.11
CA TYR A 169 -12.29 11.47 -5.16
C TYR A 169 -13.14 11.57 -3.89
N ASN A 170 -12.69 12.21 -2.82
CA ASN A 170 -13.34 12.15 -1.51
C ASN A 170 -13.58 10.71 -1.02
N ASN A 171 -12.61 9.83 -1.25
CA ASN A 171 -12.67 8.46 -0.77
C ASN A 171 -12.71 8.42 0.76
N PRO A 172 -13.55 7.59 1.39
CA PRO A 172 -13.65 7.53 2.86
C PRO A 172 -12.37 7.08 3.57
N VAL A 173 -11.44 6.47 2.85
CA VAL A 173 -10.17 5.97 3.39
C VAL A 173 -8.99 6.46 2.56
N THR A 174 -7.91 6.83 3.22
CA THR A 174 -6.62 7.14 2.59
C THR A 174 -5.48 6.39 3.26
N ILE A 175 -4.64 5.77 2.44
CA ILE A 175 -3.36 5.18 2.83
C ILE A 175 -2.26 5.82 1.99
N ASN A 176 -1.19 6.27 2.66
CA ASN A 176 -0.05 6.89 2.01
C ASN A 176 1.21 6.07 2.26
N PHE A 177 1.80 5.54 1.21
CA PHE A 177 3.11 4.90 1.22
C PHE A 177 4.17 5.98 1.08
N ILE A 178 4.99 6.16 2.11
CA ILE A 178 6.09 7.10 2.13
C ILE A 178 7.32 6.35 1.63
N MET A 179 7.88 6.82 0.53
CA MET A 179 9.01 6.16 -0.11
C MET A 179 10.33 6.58 0.52
N ARG A 180 11.28 5.65 0.59
CA ARG A 180 12.57 5.89 1.22
C ARG A 180 13.33 7.02 0.54
N ASP A 181 13.73 7.99 1.34
CA ASP A 181 14.52 9.14 0.89
C ASP A 181 15.68 9.38 1.87
N PHE A 182 16.90 9.07 1.45
CA PHE A 182 18.10 9.24 2.26
C PHE A 182 19.29 9.65 1.40
N ILE A 183 20.28 10.23 2.02
CA ILE A 183 21.57 10.54 1.42
C ILE A 183 22.59 9.62 2.07
N SER A 184 23.34 8.89 1.25
CA SER A 184 24.49 8.14 1.72
C SER A 184 25.77 8.92 1.43
N PRO A 185 26.65 9.14 2.41
CA PRO A 185 27.96 9.75 2.19
C PRO A 185 28.85 8.93 1.26
N GLU A 186 28.67 7.60 1.31
CA GLU A 186 29.30 6.63 0.42
C GLU A 186 28.25 5.96 -0.46
N PRO A 187 28.64 5.41 -1.64
CA PRO A 187 27.70 4.69 -2.48
C PRO A 187 27.06 3.52 -1.74
N TYR A 188 25.77 3.56 -1.57
CA TYR A 188 24.97 2.51 -0.93
C TYR A 188 24.44 1.55 -1.97
N SER A 189 24.58 0.26 -1.74
CA SER A 189 23.98 -0.79 -2.56
C SER A 189 23.35 -1.85 -1.67
N ARG A 190 22.16 -2.31 -2.06
CA ARG A 190 21.46 -3.41 -1.41
C ARG A 190 20.99 -4.41 -2.46
N ILE A 191 21.15 -5.68 -2.19
CA ILE A 191 20.51 -6.77 -2.93
C ILE A 191 19.62 -7.51 -1.97
N LYS A 192 18.36 -7.78 -2.40
CA LYS A 192 17.45 -8.64 -1.69
C LYS A 192 16.96 -9.73 -2.64
N TYR A 193 16.94 -10.93 -2.15
CA TYR A 193 16.44 -12.10 -2.85
C TYR A 193 15.59 -12.92 -1.90
N TYR A 194 14.47 -13.43 -2.38
CA TYR A 194 13.75 -14.48 -1.69
C TYR A 194 13.20 -15.51 -2.68
N GLU A 195 12.89 -16.69 -2.16
CA GLU A 195 12.35 -17.83 -2.89
C GLU A 195 11.28 -18.51 -2.04
N GLY A 196 10.25 -18.99 -2.71
CA GLY A 196 9.08 -19.62 -2.11
C GLY A 196 8.57 -20.83 -2.92
N PRO A 197 7.34 -21.30 -2.64
CA PRO A 197 6.75 -22.43 -3.35
C PRO A 197 6.44 -22.08 -4.81
N ASP A 198 6.30 -23.11 -5.66
CA ASP A 198 5.79 -23.00 -7.04
C ASP A 198 6.58 -21.99 -7.90
N GLY A 199 7.92 -21.97 -7.77
CA GLY A 199 8.77 -21.05 -8.53
C GLY A 199 8.66 -19.59 -8.09
N GLU A 200 8.02 -19.32 -6.94
CA GLU A 200 7.94 -17.97 -6.37
C GLU A 200 9.33 -17.44 -6.08
N ALA A 201 9.69 -16.31 -6.70
CA ALA A 201 10.97 -15.66 -6.53
C ALA A 201 10.86 -14.14 -6.57
N MET A 202 11.73 -13.46 -5.83
CA MET A 202 11.88 -12.03 -5.90
C MET A 202 13.37 -11.66 -5.88
N PHE A 203 13.70 -10.72 -6.75
CA PHE A 203 14.99 -10.03 -6.76
C PHE A 203 14.76 -8.53 -6.65
N ASP A 204 15.50 -7.87 -5.76
CA ASP A 204 15.51 -6.42 -5.64
C ASP A 204 16.96 -5.92 -5.54
N GLY A 205 17.29 -4.94 -6.37
CA GLY A 205 18.55 -4.23 -6.35
C GLY A 205 18.33 -2.74 -6.13
N LYS A 206 18.93 -2.17 -5.10
CA LYS A 206 18.89 -0.73 -4.81
C LYS A 206 20.27 -0.13 -4.81
N PHE A 207 20.39 1.03 -5.42
CA PHE A 207 21.59 1.86 -5.43
C PHE A 207 21.23 3.29 -5.02
N ASN A 208 22.07 3.91 -4.17
CA ASN A 208 21.96 5.32 -3.81
C ASN A 208 23.36 5.93 -3.69
N ALA A 209 23.60 7.05 -4.33
CA ALA A 209 24.87 7.73 -4.24
C ALA A 209 24.74 9.24 -4.45
N GLN A 210 25.59 9.99 -3.78
CA GLN A 210 25.83 11.38 -4.08
C GLN A 210 26.77 11.48 -5.29
N ILE A 211 26.18 11.70 -6.49
CA ILE A 211 26.94 11.73 -7.77
C ILE A 211 27.69 13.04 -8.00
N ALA A 212 27.31 14.10 -7.30
CA ALA A 212 28.00 15.40 -7.28
C ALA A 212 27.65 16.15 -5.99
N LYS A 213 28.35 17.23 -5.68
CA LYS A 213 28.26 17.97 -4.40
C LYS A 213 26.82 18.28 -3.92
N LYS A 214 25.86 18.46 -4.86
CA LYS A 214 24.46 18.80 -4.59
C LYS A 214 23.46 17.84 -5.24
N TRP A 215 23.92 16.73 -5.80
CA TRP A 215 23.10 15.80 -6.55
C TRP A 215 23.18 14.41 -5.93
N ASN A 216 22.02 13.85 -5.63
CA ASN A 216 21.88 12.48 -5.18
C ASN A 216 21.04 11.68 -6.18
N LEU A 217 21.49 10.49 -6.54
CA LEU A 217 20.81 9.55 -7.41
C LEU A 217 20.41 8.32 -6.61
N SER A 218 19.15 7.97 -6.64
CA SER A 218 18.64 6.69 -6.18
C SER A 218 18.06 5.91 -7.35
N PHE A 219 18.37 4.64 -7.45
CA PHE A 219 17.87 3.72 -8.44
C PHE A 219 17.48 2.41 -7.77
N GLN A 220 16.32 1.87 -8.11
CA GLN A 220 15.85 0.58 -7.61
C GLN A 220 15.16 -0.20 -8.71
N LEU A 221 15.44 -1.50 -8.75
CA LEU A 221 14.85 -2.46 -9.68
C LEU A 221 14.36 -3.65 -8.87
N THR A 222 13.09 -3.99 -9.03
CA THR A 222 12.49 -5.19 -8.43
C THR A 222 11.88 -6.06 -9.52
N ASN A 223 12.12 -7.36 -9.44
CA ASN A 223 11.39 -8.37 -10.18
C ASN A 223 10.76 -9.35 -9.21
N ARG A 224 9.50 -9.71 -9.44
CA ARG A 224 8.81 -10.80 -8.75
C ARG A 224 8.17 -11.70 -9.78
N SER A 225 8.22 -12.99 -9.55
CA SER A 225 7.56 -13.95 -10.43
C SER A 225 7.15 -15.20 -9.65
N THR A 226 6.17 -15.92 -10.19
CA THR A 226 5.80 -17.26 -9.76
C THR A 226 5.33 -18.06 -10.95
N ASP A 227 5.66 -19.36 -10.94
CA ASP A 227 5.07 -20.31 -11.86
C ASP A 227 3.64 -20.63 -11.41
N SER A 228 2.90 -21.33 -12.25
CA SER A 228 1.52 -21.68 -11.96
C SER A 228 1.41 -22.80 -10.92
N SER A 229 0.67 -22.58 -9.84
CA SER A 229 0.27 -23.65 -8.89
C SER A 229 -1.01 -24.36 -9.33
N PHE A 230 -2.04 -23.58 -9.68
CA PHE A 230 -3.22 -24.02 -10.40
C PHE A 230 -3.11 -23.54 -11.85
N ALA A 231 -3.88 -24.12 -12.76
CA ALA A 231 -3.88 -23.66 -14.14
C ALA A 231 -4.15 -22.15 -14.20
N ASN A 232 -3.37 -21.45 -15.03
CA ASN A 232 -3.55 -20.02 -15.35
C ASN A 232 -3.54 -19.08 -14.14
N ASN A 233 -2.52 -19.19 -13.28
CA ASN A 233 -2.25 -18.22 -12.20
C ASN A 233 -0.77 -17.81 -12.09
N GLU A 234 -0.02 -17.95 -13.17
CA GLU A 234 1.33 -17.42 -13.30
C GLU A 234 1.37 -15.91 -13.17
N PHE A 235 2.48 -15.40 -12.66
CA PHE A 235 2.68 -13.96 -12.43
C PHE A 235 4.12 -13.55 -12.71
N SER A 236 4.28 -12.37 -13.29
CA SER A 236 5.58 -11.72 -13.44
C SER A 236 5.39 -10.21 -13.36
N ILE A 237 6.25 -9.53 -12.59
CA ILE A 237 6.26 -8.07 -12.52
C ILE A 237 7.69 -7.54 -12.51
N TRP A 238 7.92 -6.48 -13.28
CA TRP A 238 9.09 -5.63 -13.21
C TRP A 238 8.71 -4.25 -12.70
N GLN A 239 9.46 -3.76 -11.72
CA GLN A 239 9.28 -2.44 -11.14
C GLN A 239 10.61 -1.71 -11.11
N VAL A 240 10.61 -0.46 -11.57
CA VAL A 240 11.77 0.42 -11.54
C VAL A 240 11.39 1.71 -10.86
N ASN A 241 12.21 2.19 -9.94
CA ASN A 241 12.10 3.52 -9.36
C ASN A 241 13.45 4.24 -9.49
N THR A 242 13.42 5.45 -10.00
CA THR A 242 14.60 6.31 -10.13
C THR A 242 14.28 7.69 -9.59
N LYS A 243 15.11 8.20 -8.71
CA LYS A 243 14.99 9.53 -8.13
C LYS A 243 16.31 10.28 -8.26
N LEU A 244 16.29 11.39 -8.96
CA LEU A 244 17.41 12.33 -9.04
C LEU A 244 17.04 13.57 -8.23
N LYS A 245 17.78 13.83 -7.15
CA LYS A 245 17.53 14.92 -6.22
C LYS A 245 18.62 15.99 -6.31
N TYR A 246 18.21 17.25 -6.39
CA TYR A 246 19.08 18.41 -6.36
C TYR A 246 18.82 19.27 -5.13
N TYR A 247 19.84 19.47 -4.31
CA TYR A 247 19.80 20.28 -3.10
C TYR A 247 20.27 21.69 -3.43
N LEU A 248 19.33 22.62 -3.62
CA LEU A 248 19.65 24.03 -3.82
C LEU A 248 20.25 24.63 -2.53
N SER A 249 19.60 24.36 -1.41
CA SER A 249 20.02 24.70 -0.04
C SER A 249 19.55 23.61 0.93
N ASN A 250 19.83 23.75 2.23
CA ASN A 250 19.30 22.85 3.28
C ASN A 250 17.79 22.97 3.43
N SER A 251 17.20 24.09 2.97
CA SER A 251 15.74 24.36 3.08
C SER A 251 15.00 24.25 1.76
N ILE A 252 15.68 23.92 0.64
CA ILE A 252 15.04 23.83 -0.69
C ILE A 252 15.67 22.69 -1.49
N ASN A 253 14.85 21.77 -1.94
CA ASN A 253 15.28 20.72 -2.86
C ASN A 253 14.28 20.48 -4.01
N PHE A 254 14.79 19.89 -5.08
CA PHE A 254 14.04 19.45 -6.24
C PHE A 254 14.30 17.96 -6.47
N SER A 255 13.30 17.22 -6.88
CA SER A 255 13.46 15.83 -7.25
C SER A 255 12.77 15.54 -8.57
N ALA A 256 13.49 14.88 -9.47
CA ALA A 256 12.90 14.25 -10.65
C ALA A 256 12.73 12.76 -10.33
N ILE A 257 11.54 12.25 -10.53
CA ILE A 257 11.13 10.90 -10.17
C ILE A 257 10.62 10.20 -11.42
N TYR A 258 11.02 8.97 -11.62
CA TYR A 258 10.47 8.08 -12.63
C TYR A 258 10.18 6.74 -12.02
N SER A 259 8.94 6.26 -12.16
CA SER A 259 8.53 4.92 -11.76
C SER A 259 7.94 4.18 -12.95
N PHE A 260 8.26 2.90 -13.05
CA PHE A 260 7.81 2.01 -14.10
C PHE A 260 7.28 0.71 -13.48
N VAL A 261 6.18 0.22 -14.03
CA VAL A 261 5.58 -1.07 -13.68
C VAL A 261 5.22 -1.78 -14.98
N ASP A 262 5.63 -3.02 -15.11
CA ASP A 262 5.26 -3.93 -16.18
C ASP A 262 4.88 -5.27 -15.55
N ALA A 263 3.62 -5.65 -15.63
CA ALA A 263 3.07 -6.81 -14.94
C ALA A 263 2.17 -7.63 -15.86
N ASP A 264 2.36 -8.95 -15.80
CA ASP A 264 1.51 -9.95 -16.44
C ASP A 264 1.02 -10.95 -15.38
N VAL A 265 -0.28 -11.25 -15.37
CA VAL A 265 -0.89 -12.20 -14.43
C VAL A 265 -1.96 -13.04 -15.09
N GLY A 266 -1.92 -14.34 -14.84
CA GLY A 266 -2.99 -15.28 -15.17
C GLY A 266 -4.15 -15.13 -14.17
N LEU A 267 -5.36 -14.95 -14.67
CA LEU A 267 -6.59 -14.74 -13.88
C LEU A 267 -7.50 -15.95 -14.01
N ASN A 268 -7.25 -17.00 -13.24
CA ASN A 268 -7.97 -18.27 -13.39
C ASN A 268 -9.43 -18.26 -12.90
N GLY A 269 -9.86 -17.24 -12.15
CA GLY A 269 -11.24 -17.11 -11.65
C GLY A 269 -11.57 -18.04 -10.49
N GLY A 270 -10.58 -18.76 -9.94
CA GLY A 270 -10.76 -19.80 -8.93
C GLY A 270 -11.09 -21.18 -9.52
N VAL A 271 -11.30 -22.14 -8.65
CA VAL A 271 -11.63 -23.52 -9.01
C VAL A 271 -13.07 -23.61 -9.53
N ASP A 272 -13.28 -24.28 -10.65
CA ASP A 272 -14.60 -24.51 -11.25
C ASP A 272 -15.32 -25.69 -10.59
N ILE A 273 -16.13 -25.36 -9.58
CA ILE A 273 -16.89 -26.34 -8.81
C ILE A 273 -17.95 -27.05 -9.64
N ASP A 274 -18.58 -26.35 -10.56
CA ASP A 274 -19.63 -26.93 -11.43
C ASP A 274 -19.03 -28.02 -12.34
N SER A 275 -17.80 -27.82 -12.81
CA SER A 275 -17.09 -28.84 -13.57
C SER A 275 -16.66 -30.02 -12.70
N ILE A 276 -16.24 -29.80 -11.46
CA ILE A 276 -15.93 -30.87 -10.52
C ILE A 276 -17.18 -31.70 -10.20
N ALA A 277 -18.33 -31.06 -9.94
CA ALA A 277 -19.58 -31.73 -9.59
C ALA A 277 -20.12 -32.63 -10.71
N LYS A 278 -19.74 -32.38 -11.98
CA LYS A 278 -20.05 -33.28 -13.10
C LYS A 278 -19.18 -34.56 -13.12
N ILE A 279 -18.02 -34.52 -12.48
CA ILE A 279 -17.05 -35.61 -12.48
C ILE A 279 -17.18 -36.48 -11.23
N THR A 280 -17.43 -35.88 -10.08
CA THR A 280 -17.51 -36.56 -8.77
C THR A 280 -18.53 -35.93 -7.86
N ASN A 281 -19.12 -36.74 -6.97
CA ASN A 281 -19.97 -36.26 -5.90
C ASN A 281 -19.17 -35.72 -4.68
N ASP A 282 -17.86 -36.02 -4.62
CA ASP A 282 -16.96 -35.54 -3.58
C ASP A 282 -16.10 -34.41 -4.13
N VAL A 283 -16.66 -33.20 -4.12
CA VAL A 283 -16.00 -31.99 -4.61
C VAL A 283 -14.74 -31.70 -3.79
N ASN A 284 -14.76 -31.96 -2.47
CA ASN A 284 -13.64 -31.69 -1.59
C ASN A 284 -12.39 -32.49 -1.91
N SER A 285 -12.52 -33.67 -2.53
CA SER A 285 -11.37 -34.48 -2.94
C SER A 285 -10.55 -33.88 -4.08
N ILE A 286 -11.14 -32.96 -4.87
CA ILE A 286 -10.52 -32.38 -6.05
C ILE A 286 -10.20 -30.88 -5.87
N ILE A 287 -11.03 -30.14 -5.14
CA ILE A 287 -10.95 -28.66 -5.07
C ILE A 287 -9.58 -28.15 -4.60
N TYR A 288 -8.85 -28.92 -3.78
CA TYR A 288 -7.50 -28.57 -3.30
C TYR A 288 -6.39 -29.26 -4.10
N ASP A 289 -6.73 -30.07 -5.10
CA ASP A 289 -5.74 -30.75 -5.94
C ASP A 289 -5.28 -29.82 -7.08
N ARG A 290 -4.11 -29.22 -6.92
CA ARG A 290 -3.54 -28.24 -7.85
C ARG A 290 -3.33 -28.74 -9.27
N GLN A 291 -3.15 -30.06 -9.44
CA GLN A 291 -2.85 -30.65 -10.75
C GLN A 291 -4.11 -31.02 -11.53
N VAL A 292 -5.21 -31.26 -10.83
CA VAL A 292 -6.43 -31.85 -11.42
C VAL A 292 -7.61 -30.90 -11.37
N ALA A 293 -7.66 -29.99 -10.39
CA ALA A 293 -8.78 -29.07 -10.23
C ALA A 293 -8.94 -28.16 -11.46
N PRO A 294 -10.08 -28.20 -12.15
CA PRO A 294 -10.37 -27.29 -13.24
C PRO A 294 -10.55 -25.87 -12.72
N VAL A 295 -10.19 -24.90 -13.53
CA VAL A 295 -10.35 -23.47 -13.22
C VAL A 295 -11.40 -22.82 -14.10
N VAL A 296 -12.01 -21.74 -13.60
CA VAL A 296 -13.12 -21.06 -14.31
C VAL A 296 -12.62 -20.44 -15.63
N TYR A 297 -11.43 -19.84 -15.61
CA TYR A 297 -10.87 -19.14 -16.77
C TYR A 297 -9.45 -19.68 -17.10
N PRO A 298 -9.35 -20.69 -17.95
CA PRO A 298 -8.05 -21.31 -18.25
C PRO A 298 -7.13 -20.44 -19.13
N ASN A 299 -7.65 -19.36 -19.74
CA ASN A 299 -6.90 -18.55 -20.73
C ASN A 299 -7.04 -17.03 -20.48
N ARG A 300 -7.61 -16.62 -19.34
CA ARG A 300 -7.74 -15.19 -19.03
C ARG A 300 -6.47 -14.66 -18.40
N GLY A 301 -5.97 -13.55 -18.93
CA GLY A 301 -4.81 -12.86 -18.37
C GLY A 301 -5.02 -11.35 -18.31
N GLU A 302 -4.27 -10.69 -17.44
CA GLU A 302 -4.16 -9.23 -17.35
C GLU A 302 -2.72 -8.81 -17.61
N SER A 303 -2.55 -7.76 -18.41
CA SER A 303 -1.27 -7.10 -18.64
C SER A 303 -1.39 -5.62 -18.27
N VAL A 304 -0.44 -5.12 -17.48
CA VAL A 304 -0.42 -3.73 -16.99
C VAL A 304 0.94 -3.10 -17.27
N ILE A 305 0.92 -1.93 -17.92
CA ILE A 305 2.13 -1.12 -18.15
C ILE A 305 1.86 0.29 -17.65
N ASN A 306 2.64 0.74 -16.66
CA ASN A 306 2.53 2.08 -16.10
C ASN A 306 3.87 2.81 -16.16
N HIS A 307 3.84 4.06 -16.65
CA HIS A 307 4.96 5.01 -16.58
C HIS A 307 4.51 6.22 -15.79
N ASN A 308 5.24 6.57 -14.73
CA ASN A 308 4.95 7.72 -13.88
C ASN A 308 6.19 8.62 -13.86
N PHE A 309 5.98 9.90 -14.19
CA PHE A 309 6.99 10.96 -14.15
C PHE A 309 6.57 11.97 -13.11
N GLY A 310 7.48 12.36 -12.22
CA GLY A 310 7.25 13.35 -11.18
C GLY A 310 8.35 14.40 -11.14
N LEU A 311 7.96 15.65 -10.92
CA LEU A 311 8.86 16.74 -10.53
C LEU A 311 8.37 17.30 -9.21
N ARG A 312 9.11 17.06 -8.13
CA ARG A 312 8.76 17.46 -6.77
C ARG A 312 9.65 18.60 -6.31
N PHE A 313 9.03 19.62 -5.79
CA PHE A 313 9.65 20.75 -5.10
C PHE A 313 9.32 20.66 -3.63
N GLN A 314 10.33 20.70 -2.77
CA GLN A 314 10.17 20.75 -1.32
C GLN A 314 10.92 21.94 -0.76
N ALA A 315 10.29 22.67 0.15
CA ALA A 315 10.88 23.85 0.77
C ALA A 315 10.40 24.02 2.23
N GLU A 316 11.28 24.52 3.07
CA GLU A 316 11.01 25.01 4.42
C GLU A 316 11.20 26.54 4.43
N PRO A 317 10.20 27.31 3.94
CA PRO A 317 10.36 28.75 3.73
C PRO A 317 10.44 29.55 5.02
N PHE A 318 9.89 29.02 6.12
CA PHE A 318 9.86 29.65 7.44
C PHE A 318 10.11 28.61 8.51
N ASP A 319 10.36 29.05 9.76
CA ASP A 319 10.46 28.16 10.90
C ASP A 319 9.14 27.38 11.08
N GLU A 320 9.23 26.10 11.38
CA GLU A 320 8.08 25.19 11.52
C GLU A 320 7.13 25.18 10.31
N SER A 321 7.67 25.41 9.12
CA SER A 321 6.92 25.32 7.86
C SER A 321 7.49 24.25 6.93
N ASN A 322 6.64 23.69 6.10
CA ASN A 322 7.04 22.80 5.02
C ASN A 322 6.07 22.93 3.85
N THR A 323 6.61 23.03 2.65
CA THR A 323 5.86 23.09 1.40
C THR A 323 6.32 21.97 0.49
N ASP A 324 5.38 21.23 -0.04
CA ASP A 324 5.61 20.11 -0.94
C ASP A 324 4.70 20.26 -2.16
N MET A 325 5.28 20.42 -3.35
CA MET A 325 4.55 20.54 -4.59
C MET A 325 5.08 19.53 -5.60
N THR A 326 4.20 18.70 -6.12
CA THR A 326 4.53 17.66 -7.09
C THR A 326 3.73 17.85 -8.38
N PHE A 327 4.44 18.02 -9.49
CA PHE A 327 3.91 17.90 -10.84
C PHE A 327 4.10 16.46 -11.27
N TYR A 328 3.07 15.82 -11.81
CA TYR A 328 3.16 14.43 -12.25
C TYR A 328 2.48 14.23 -13.61
N TYR A 329 3.03 13.28 -14.35
CA TYR A 329 2.46 12.80 -15.60
C TYR A 329 2.51 11.28 -15.60
N LYS A 330 1.36 10.65 -15.83
CA LYS A 330 1.20 9.19 -15.80
C LYS A 330 0.68 8.71 -17.14
N ILE A 331 1.21 7.59 -17.61
CA ILE A 331 0.71 6.83 -18.75
C ILE A 331 0.41 5.45 -18.21
N ALA A 332 -0.83 5.01 -18.33
CA ALA A 332 -1.27 3.71 -17.86
C ALA A 332 -1.98 2.96 -18.98
N ARG A 333 -1.61 1.71 -19.15
CA ARG A 333 -2.28 0.73 -19.99
C ARG A 333 -2.64 -0.47 -19.15
N ASN A 334 -3.89 -0.91 -19.24
CA ASN A 334 -4.36 -2.15 -18.64
C ASN A 334 -5.17 -2.91 -19.69
N GLU A 335 -4.87 -4.19 -19.88
CA GLU A 335 -5.56 -5.03 -20.82
C GLU A 335 -5.86 -6.40 -20.18
N ILE A 336 -7.14 -6.79 -20.15
CA ILE A 336 -7.60 -8.13 -19.74
C ILE A 336 -8.10 -8.85 -20.98
N LYS A 337 -7.55 -10.02 -21.25
CA LYS A 337 -7.95 -10.88 -22.36
C LYS A 337 -8.35 -12.27 -21.89
N ASP A 338 -9.39 -12.81 -22.51
CA ASP A 338 -9.77 -14.21 -22.38
C ASP A 338 -10.02 -14.78 -23.79
N ASN A 339 -9.12 -15.61 -24.24
CA ASN A 339 -9.15 -16.18 -25.58
C ASN A 339 -9.79 -17.58 -25.56
N ASN A 340 -11.07 -17.66 -25.30
CA ASN A 340 -11.83 -18.91 -25.39
C ASN A 340 -12.50 -19.05 -26.76
N ASP A 341 -12.57 -20.28 -27.28
CA ASP A 341 -13.19 -20.59 -28.61
C ASP A 341 -14.67 -20.19 -28.67
N THR A 342 -15.35 -20.11 -27.53
CA THR A 342 -16.79 -19.81 -27.44
C THR A 342 -17.11 -18.41 -26.95
N LEU A 343 -16.23 -17.79 -26.19
CA LEU A 343 -16.42 -16.46 -25.61
C LEU A 343 -15.06 -15.73 -25.56
N SER A 344 -14.87 -14.75 -26.42
CA SER A 344 -13.69 -13.89 -26.37
C SER A 344 -14.00 -12.63 -25.60
N LEU A 345 -13.25 -12.35 -24.56
CA LEU A 345 -13.28 -11.11 -23.79
C LEU A 345 -12.02 -10.31 -24.04
N SER A 346 -12.16 -9.03 -24.36
CA SER A 346 -11.05 -8.08 -24.35
C SER A 346 -11.51 -6.79 -23.67
N LEU A 347 -10.89 -6.47 -22.55
CA LEU A 347 -11.07 -5.20 -21.83
C LEU A 347 -9.77 -4.44 -21.93
N LYS A 348 -9.79 -3.25 -22.47
CA LYS A 348 -8.59 -2.43 -22.60
C LYS A 348 -8.87 -1.02 -22.09
N ASN A 349 -7.96 -0.50 -21.29
CA ASN A 349 -8.01 0.86 -20.76
C ASN A 349 -6.64 1.52 -20.92
N ASP A 350 -6.53 2.41 -21.89
CA ASP A 350 -5.37 3.24 -22.11
C ASP A 350 -5.66 4.66 -21.61
N ASN A 351 -4.82 5.20 -20.73
CA ASN A 351 -5.05 6.56 -20.22
C ASN A 351 -3.77 7.32 -19.94
N LYS A 352 -3.92 8.64 -19.94
CA LYS A 352 -2.89 9.61 -19.57
C LYS A 352 -3.45 10.53 -18.51
N THR A 353 -2.63 10.85 -17.53
CA THR A 353 -3.02 11.76 -16.44
C THR A 353 -1.92 12.78 -16.21
N PHE A 354 -2.28 14.04 -16.21
CA PHE A 354 -1.44 15.13 -15.75
C PHE A 354 -2.01 15.74 -14.49
N GLY A 355 -1.16 16.02 -13.50
CA GLY A 355 -1.63 16.61 -12.26
C GLY A 355 -0.59 17.45 -11.54
N VAL A 356 -1.09 18.27 -10.62
CA VAL A 356 -0.30 19.08 -9.69
C VAL A 356 -0.89 18.89 -8.30
N ASN A 357 -0.08 18.46 -7.37
CA ASN A 357 -0.45 18.32 -5.96
C ASN A 357 0.38 19.29 -5.13
N LEU A 358 -0.28 20.08 -4.29
CA LEU A 358 0.34 21.05 -3.39
C LEU A 358 -0.08 20.75 -1.96
N LYS A 359 0.90 20.68 -1.07
CA LYS A 359 0.70 20.63 0.38
C LYS A 359 1.56 21.70 1.03
N HIS A 360 1.01 22.43 1.97
CA HIS A 360 1.74 23.37 2.80
C HIS A 360 1.33 23.21 4.25
N TYR A 361 2.30 23.07 5.11
CA TYR A 361 2.13 23.05 6.56
C TYR A 361 2.82 24.26 7.17
N GLN A 362 2.18 24.89 8.12
CA GLN A 362 2.78 25.95 8.93
C GLN A 362 2.24 25.86 10.35
N ARG A 363 3.14 25.99 11.33
CA ARG A 363 2.77 26.20 12.72
C ARG A 363 3.14 27.62 13.13
N ILE A 364 2.20 28.30 13.80
CA ILE A 364 2.39 29.63 14.33
C ILE A 364 1.88 29.60 15.79
N SER A 365 2.78 29.45 16.74
CA SER A 365 2.45 29.37 18.16
C SER A 365 1.46 28.23 18.44
N ILE A 366 0.25 28.55 18.88
CA ILE A 366 -0.83 27.60 19.22
C ILE A 366 -1.64 27.14 18.01
N LEU A 367 -1.44 27.72 16.84
CA LEU A 367 -2.18 27.38 15.61
C LEU A 367 -1.26 26.66 14.64
N SER A 368 -1.68 25.51 14.14
CA SER A 368 -1.11 24.92 12.94
C SER A 368 -2.17 24.79 11.86
N PHE A 369 -1.75 24.95 10.62
CA PHE A 369 -2.62 24.75 9.49
C PHE A 369 -1.92 23.95 8.39
N ARG A 370 -2.69 23.11 7.71
CA ARG A 370 -2.33 22.45 6.47
C ARG A 370 -3.25 22.92 5.36
N LEU A 371 -2.65 23.33 4.27
CA LEU A 371 -3.36 23.64 3.03
C LEU A 371 -3.03 22.56 2.02
N PHE A 372 -4.01 22.11 1.27
CA PHE A 372 -3.81 21.19 0.18
C PHE A 372 -4.63 21.61 -1.03
N GLY A 373 -4.02 21.45 -2.18
CA GLY A 373 -4.60 21.74 -3.47
C GLY A 373 -4.21 20.68 -4.48
N LEU A 374 -5.13 20.33 -5.35
CA LEU A 374 -4.90 19.37 -6.41
C LEU A 374 -5.61 19.84 -7.68
N PHE A 375 -4.87 19.79 -8.77
CA PHE A 375 -5.40 19.81 -10.13
C PHE A 375 -5.04 18.49 -10.80
N GLU A 376 -5.99 17.82 -11.42
CA GLU A 376 -5.75 16.60 -12.18
C GLU A 376 -6.64 16.59 -13.43
N ARG A 377 -6.04 16.29 -14.58
CA ARG A 377 -6.75 15.98 -15.83
C ARG A 377 -6.31 14.61 -16.32
N SER A 378 -7.28 13.76 -16.55
CA SER A 378 -7.09 12.41 -17.07
C SER A 378 -7.92 12.23 -18.32
N GLU A 379 -7.35 11.62 -19.33
CA GLU A 379 -8.01 11.32 -20.60
C GLU A 379 -7.63 9.93 -21.07
N GLY A 380 -8.51 9.26 -21.79
CA GLY A 380 -8.21 7.93 -22.29
C GLY A 380 -9.35 7.27 -23.04
N ASP A 381 -9.13 6.02 -23.38
CA ASP A 381 -10.02 5.15 -24.09
C ASP A 381 -10.30 3.89 -23.27
N TYR A 382 -11.52 3.43 -23.27
CA TYR A 382 -11.92 2.16 -22.70
C TYR A 382 -12.69 1.34 -23.73
N GLU A 383 -12.21 0.14 -24.00
CA GLU A 383 -12.79 -0.79 -24.93
C GLU A 383 -13.22 -2.06 -24.18
N ASN A 384 -14.44 -2.50 -24.41
CA ASN A 384 -14.98 -3.73 -23.88
C ASN A 384 -15.61 -4.54 -25.02
N PHE A 385 -14.94 -5.60 -25.42
CA PHE A 385 -15.40 -6.53 -26.44
C PHE A 385 -15.74 -7.86 -25.78
N LEU A 386 -17.02 -8.20 -25.79
CA LEU A 386 -17.53 -9.50 -25.34
C LEU A 386 -18.29 -10.14 -26.49
N THR A 387 -17.65 -11.03 -27.24
CA THR A 387 -18.31 -11.75 -28.32
C THR A 387 -19.02 -13.02 -27.81
N PRO A 388 -20.25 -13.36 -28.27
CA PRO A 388 -20.95 -12.75 -29.41
C PRO A 388 -21.93 -11.63 -29.07
N SER A 389 -22.04 -11.14 -27.86
CA SER A 389 -23.24 -10.42 -27.44
C SER A 389 -23.12 -8.95 -27.00
N LEU A 390 -21.94 -8.39 -26.78
CA LEU A 390 -21.86 -6.98 -26.35
C LEU A 390 -20.51 -6.35 -26.72
N ASN A 391 -20.51 -5.36 -27.61
CA ASN A 391 -19.37 -4.51 -27.87
C ASN A 391 -19.69 -3.12 -27.36
N THR A 392 -19.16 -2.72 -26.21
CA THR A 392 -19.28 -1.38 -25.68
C THR A 392 -17.90 -0.74 -25.62
N SER A 393 -17.71 0.34 -26.36
CA SER A 393 -16.50 1.15 -26.22
C SER A 393 -16.85 2.51 -25.66
N ILE A 394 -16.06 2.97 -24.69
CA ILE A 394 -16.07 4.35 -24.23
C ILE A 394 -14.82 4.98 -24.81
N SER A 395 -14.96 5.62 -25.94
CA SER A 395 -13.89 6.38 -26.56
C SER A 395 -13.91 7.81 -26.04
N ASP A 396 -12.74 8.44 -25.94
CA ASP A 396 -12.61 9.84 -25.59
C ASP A 396 -13.21 10.21 -24.22
N TRP A 397 -12.90 9.46 -23.17
CA TRP A 397 -13.26 9.89 -21.83
C TRP A 397 -12.25 10.90 -21.28
N GLU A 398 -12.76 11.91 -20.59
CA GLU A 398 -11.96 12.94 -19.94
C GLU A 398 -12.50 13.25 -18.54
N PHE A 399 -11.60 13.30 -17.54
CA PHE A 399 -11.90 13.77 -16.20
C PHE A 399 -11.00 14.93 -15.84
N THR A 400 -11.59 16.04 -15.46
CA THR A 400 -10.88 17.16 -14.87
C THR A 400 -11.33 17.37 -13.45
N LYS A 401 -10.39 17.40 -12.50
CA LYS A 401 -10.66 17.57 -11.08
C LYS A 401 -9.81 18.69 -10.51
N ILE A 402 -10.47 19.58 -9.79
CA ILE A 402 -9.82 20.65 -9.04
C ILE A 402 -10.30 20.51 -7.60
N SER A 403 -9.40 20.33 -6.67
CA SER A 403 -9.76 20.28 -5.26
C SER A 403 -8.86 21.16 -4.43
N GLY A 404 -9.42 21.67 -3.35
CA GLY A 404 -8.69 22.43 -2.34
C GLY A 404 -9.31 22.21 -0.97
N GLY A 405 -8.49 22.27 0.04
CA GLY A 405 -8.94 22.09 1.40
C GLY A 405 -7.93 22.59 2.41
N PHE A 406 -8.36 22.55 3.64
CA PHE A 406 -7.53 22.93 4.78
C PHE A 406 -7.81 22.06 6.01
N ASP A 407 -6.83 22.03 6.90
CA ASP A 407 -6.90 21.49 8.24
C ASP A 407 -6.33 22.56 9.19
N LEU A 408 -7.12 22.95 10.17
CA LEU A 408 -6.75 23.92 11.21
C LEU A 408 -6.75 23.20 12.54
N SER A 409 -5.62 23.23 13.25
CA SER A 409 -5.46 22.58 14.55
C SER A 409 -4.98 23.61 15.60
N PHE A 410 -5.58 23.56 16.78
CA PHE A 410 -5.25 24.45 17.91
C PHE A 410 -4.50 23.67 18.98
N HIS A 411 -3.25 24.00 19.21
CA HIS A 411 -2.36 23.35 20.16
C HIS A 411 -2.50 23.98 21.55
N LEU A 412 -3.37 23.44 22.36
CA LEU A 412 -3.69 23.94 23.68
C LEU A 412 -3.00 23.12 24.78
N LEU A 413 -2.80 23.70 25.95
CA LEU A 413 -2.22 23.04 27.14
C LEU A 413 -0.86 22.39 26.85
N ASN A 414 0.03 23.06 26.13
CA ASN A 414 1.33 22.55 25.67
C ASN A 414 1.15 21.25 24.84
N ASP A 415 0.37 21.34 23.78
CA ASP A 415 0.05 20.24 22.84
C ASP A 415 -0.74 19.05 23.44
N LYS A 416 -1.21 19.17 24.68
CA LYS A 416 -1.99 18.09 25.30
C LYS A 416 -3.42 18.03 24.79
N LEU A 417 -3.98 19.11 24.31
CA LEU A 417 -5.33 19.18 23.75
C LEU A 417 -5.26 19.84 22.38
N VAL A 418 -5.58 19.06 21.34
CA VAL A 418 -5.49 19.52 19.95
C VAL A 418 -6.84 19.29 19.26
N PRO A 419 -7.79 20.24 19.38
CA PRO A 419 -8.98 20.24 18.52
C PRO A 419 -8.61 20.69 17.11
N SER A 420 -9.23 20.08 16.11
CA SER A 420 -9.01 20.40 14.70
C SER A 420 -10.34 20.49 13.94
N VAL A 421 -10.36 21.33 12.92
CA VAL A 421 -11.45 21.44 11.95
C VAL A 421 -10.86 21.37 10.56
N PHE A 422 -11.48 20.60 9.69
CA PHE A 422 -10.99 20.39 8.33
C PHE A 422 -12.12 20.43 7.32
N TYR A 423 -11.79 20.89 6.12
CA TYR A 423 -12.74 21.07 5.02
C TYR A 423 -12.06 20.78 3.69
N LYS A 424 -12.83 20.24 2.75
CA LYS A 424 -12.40 20.05 1.36
C LYS A 424 -13.56 20.31 0.41
N TYR A 425 -13.21 20.90 -0.71
CA TYR A 425 -14.09 21.05 -1.87
C TYR A 425 -13.44 20.45 -3.11
N VAL A 426 -14.21 19.72 -3.89
CA VAL A 426 -13.80 19.14 -5.18
C VAL A 426 -14.78 19.63 -6.24
N ASN A 427 -14.25 20.16 -7.33
CA ASN A 427 -15.00 20.39 -8.56
C ASN A 427 -14.54 19.36 -9.59
N GLN A 428 -15.46 18.54 -10.06
CA GLN A 428 -15.21 17.46 -11.01
C GLN A 428 -16.01 17.70 -12.28
N SER A 429 -15.31 17.71 -13.43
CA SER A 429 -15.90 17.68 -14.76
C SER A 429 -15.62 16.33 -15.40
N ARG A 430 -16.66 15.71 -15.95
CA ARG A 430 -16.60 14.39 -16.59
C ARG A 430 -17.20 14.49 -17.99
N TYR A 431 -16.41 14.09 -18.97
CA TYR A 431 -16.87 13.93 -20.34
C TYR A 431 -16.59 12.49 -20.77
N PHE A 432 -17.56 11.83 -21.37
CA PHE A 432 -17.34 10.58 -22.06
C PHE A 432 -18.30 10.37 -23.22
N LYS A 433 -17.82 9.66 -24.21
CA LYS A 433 -18.56 9.24 -25.38
C LYS A 433 -18.63 7.72 -25.39
N GLN A 434 -19.81 7.19 -25.20
CA GLN A 434 -20.06 5.76 -25.31
C GLN A 434 -20.54 5.45 -26.72
N VAL A 435 -19.87 4.50 -27.36
CA VAL A 435 -20.27 3.95 -28.65
C VAL A 435 -20.63 2.48 -28.43
N ASP A 436 -21.85 2.13 -28.83
CA ASP A 436 -22.35 0.76 -28.79
C ASP A 436 -22.87 0.45 -30.18
N ASP A 437 -22.61 -0.75 -30.71
CA ASP A 437 -22.98 -1.14 -32.08
C ASP A 437 -24.51 -1.13 -32.27
N ASP A 438 -25.28 -1.34 -31.20
CA ASP A 438 -26.75 -1.48 -31.24
C ASP A 438 -27.52 -0.30 -30.62
N ILE A 439 -26.84 0.67 -29.99
CA ILE A 439 -27.46 1.79 -29.27
C ILE A 439 -26.96 3.15 -29.79
N PRO A 440 -27.76 4.19 -29.85
CA PRO A 440 -27.31 5.53 -30.21
C PRO A 440 -26.17 5.99 -29.32
N THR A 441 -25.12 6.61 -29.90
CA THR A 441 -24.01 7.19 -29.16
C THR A 441 -24.47 8.05 -28.01
N LEU A 442 -24.06 7.67 -26.77
CA LEU A 442 -24.36 8.43 -25.58
C LEU A 442 -23.21 9.39 -25.29
N LEU A 443 -23.53 10.68 -25.20
CA LEU A 443 -22.61 11.72 -24.76
C LEU A 443 -22.99 12.17 -23.36
N THR A 444 -22.03 12.13 -22.44
CA THR A 444 -22.22 12.68 -21.10
C THR A 444 -21.18 13.77 -20.86
N ASP A 445 -21.69 14.95 -20.49
CA ASP A 445 -20.89 16.08 -20.04
C ASP A 445 -21.52 16.59 -18.75
N LYS A 446 -20.86 16.34 -17.62
CA LYS A 446 -21.37 16.69 -16.28
C LYS A 446 -20.29 17.35 -15.46
N THR A 447 -20.61 18.48 -14.87
CA THR A 447 -19.77 19.13 -13.87
C THR A 447 -20.51 19.14 -12.54
N GLU A 448 -19.83 18.74 -11.48
CA GLU A 448 -20.39 18.69 -10.13
C GLU A 448 -19.39 19.21 -9.08
N GLY A 449 -19.94 19.84 -8.05
CA GLY A 449 -19.20 20.29 -6.88
C GLY A 449 -19.52 19.41 -5.67
N LEU A 450 -18.49 18.91 -5.02
CA LEU A 450 -18.58 18.00 -3.87
C LEU A 450 -17.82 18.59 -2.71
N SER A 451 -18.34 18.46 -1.52
CA SER A 451 -17.72 19.00 -0.32
C SER A 451 -17.67 17.99 0.80
N GLY A 452 -16.78 18.24 1.74
CA GLY A 452 -16.70 17.49 2.99
C GLY A 452 -16.17 18.37 4.11
N ILE A 453 -16.69 18.16 5.30
CA ILE A 453 -16.30 18.84 6.52
C ILE A 453 -16.19 17.85 7.67
N GLY A 454 -15.25 18.09 8.56
CA GLY A 454 -15.10 17.29 9.76
C GLY A 454 -14.35 18.02 10.86
N THR A 455 -14.35 17.38 11.99
CA THR A 455 -13.64 17.85 13.20
C THR A 455 -13.10 16.66 13.96
N ASP A 456 -11.99 16.87 14.63
CA ASP A 456 -11.49 15.88 15.58
C ASP A 456 -10.80 16.53 16.78
N LEU A 457 -10.53 15.71 17.77
CA LEU A 457 -9.91 16.08 19.02
C LEU A 457 -8.87 15.03 19.38
N LYS A 458 -7.63 15.45 19.56
CA LYS A 458 -6.58 14.65 20.19
C LYS A 458 -6.36 15.14 21.60
N PHE A 459 -6.36 14.24 22.57
CA PHE A 459 -6.13 14.57 23.98
C PHE A 459 -5.04 13.66 24.56
N ILE A 460 -3.95 14.27 25.02
CA ILE A 460 -2.80 13.60 25.61
C ILE A 460 -2.84 13.83 27.12
N ILE A 461 -3.14 12.79 27.91
CA ILE A 461 -3.16 12.87 29.38
C ILE A 461 -1.73 12.87 29.90
N THR A 462 -0.93 11.93 29.43
CA THR A 462 0.50 11.80 29.74
C THR A 462 1.26 11.43 28.45
N ASN A 463 2.60 11.45 28.48
CA ASN A 463 3.40 11.05 27.32
C ASN A 463 3.11 9.63 26.80
N GLY A 464 2.45 8.78 27.60
CA GLY A 464 2.10 7.41 27.19
C GLY A 464 0.60 7.16 26.99
N ILE A 465 -0.29 8.11 27.30
CA ILE A 465 -1.74 7.92 27.20
C ILE A 465 -2.36 9.04 26.37
N SER A 466 -2.98 8.68 25.28
CA SER A 466 -3.71 9.62 24.42
C SER A 466 -5.07 9.07 23.99
N PHE A 467 -6.00 9.97 23.73
CA PHE A 467 -7.30 9.70 23.16
C PHE A 467 -7.49 10.50 21.88
N TYR A 468 -8.28 9.95 20.99
CA TYR A 468 -8.67 10.57 19.75
C TYR A 468 -10.16 10.35 19.53
N ALA A 469 -10.87 11.38 19.08
CA ALA A 469 -12.26 11.27 18.63
C ALA A 469 -12.47 12.23 17.46
N GLY A 470 -13.21 11.81 16.45
CA GLY A 470 -13.50 12.66 15.31
C GLY A 470 -14.75 12.23 14.57
N ALA A 471 -15.31 13.17 13.80
CA ALA A 471 -16.47 12.95 12.96
C ALA A 471 -16.37 13.75 11.68
N SER A 472 -16.97 13.27 10.61
CA SER A 472 -17.07 13.99 9.34
C SER A 472 -18.34 13.65 8.58
N ILE A 473 -18.68 14.54 7.65
CA ILE A 473 -19.71 14.32 6.63
C ILE A 473 -19.14 14.81 5.30
N PHE A 474 -19.28 14.00 4.26
CA PHE A 474 -18.77 14.34 2.93
C PHE A 474 -19.56 13.63 1.84
N GLN A 475 -19.49 14.21 0.64
CA GLN A 475 -20.02 13.64 -0.59
C GLN A 475 -18.91 12.91 -1.32
N HIS A 476 -19.12 11.63 -1.62
CA HIS A 476 -18.18 10.84 -2.41
C HIS A 476 -18.30 11.20 -3.89
N ALA A 477 -17.18 11.36 -4.58
CA ALA A 477 -17.18 11.60 -6.02
C ALA A 477 -17.65 10.36 -6.78
N GLU A 478 -18.62 10.54 -7.66
CA GLU A 478 -19.14 9.44 -8.47
C GLU A 478 -18.21 9.08 -9.61
N PHE A 479 -18.22 7.79 -9.96
CA PHE A 479 -17.63 7.25 -11.17
C PHE A 479 -18.66 7.26 -12.30
N LEU A 480 -18.20 7.34 -13.49
CA LEU A 480 -18.74 7.38 -14.85
C LEU A 480 -20.27 7.36 -15.05
N LEU A 481 -21.09 6.64 -14.29
CA LEU A 481 -22.48 6.35 -14.67
C LEU A 481 -23.53 6.45 -13.54
N ARG A 482 -23.22 7.01 -12.38
CA ARG A 482 -24.19 7.07 -11.29
C ARG A 482 -24.62 8.49 -10.92
N GLU A 483 -25.92 8.69 -10.71
CA GLU A 483 -26.51 10.01 -10.44
C GLU A 483 -26.75 10.34 -8.96
N ASN A 484 -26.50 9.42 -8.02
CA ASN A 484 -26.83 9.63 -6.61
C ASN A 484 -25.70 9.19 -5.69
N SER A 485 -24.90 10.14 -5.21
CA SER A 485 -24.02 9.91 -4.05
C SER A 485 -24.79 10.23 -2.77
N GLU A 486 -24.90 9.25 -1.88
CA GLU A 486 -25.37 9.51 -0.53
C GLU A 486 -24.27 10.21 0.28
N ASP A 487 -24.67 11.13 1.15
CA ASP A 487 -23.76 11.73 2.11
C ASP A 487 -23.17 10.65 3.02
N THR A 488 -21.84 10.54 3.01
CA THR A 488 -21.13 9.63 3.90
C THR A 488 -20.83 10.33 5.22
N LYS A 489 -21.23 9.71 6.32
CA LYS A 489 -20.94 10.17 7.67
C LYS A 489 -20.02 9.20 8.35
N THR A 490 -18.95 9.68 8.95
CA THR A 490 -17.99 8.85 9.68
C THR A 490 -17.82 9.38 11.09
N PHE A 491 -17.59 8.46 12.01
CA PHE A 491 -17.23 8.73 13.38
C PHE A 491 -16.16 7.73 13.80
N GLU A 492 -15.14 8.19 14.50
CA GLU A 492 -14.11 7.33 15.09
C GLU A 492 -13.73 7.87 16.47
N PHE A 493 -13.54 6.99 17.43
CA PHE A 493 -12.83 7.31 18.64
C PHE A 493 -11.88 6.19 19.02
N GLY A 494 -10.80 6.55 19.70
CA GLY A 494 -9.80 5.58 20.13
C GLY A 494 -9.00 6.04 21.32
N GLY A 495 -8.33 5.08 21.93
CA GLY A 495 -7.39 5.29 23.01
C GLY A 495 -6.09 4.54 22.75
N LYS A 496 -4.98 5.22 23.01
CA LYS A 496 -3.64 4.68 22.81
C LYS A 496 -2.86 4.75 24.11
N TYR A 497 -2.22 3.65 24.45
CA TYR A 497 -1.24 3.55 25.51
C TYR A 497 0.12 3.18 24.91
N SER A 498 1.16 3.94 25.25
CA SER A 498 2.53 3.72 24.83
C SER A 498 3.44 3.78 26.05
N GLY A 499 3.75 2.63 26.62
CA GLY A 499 4.70 2.47 27.73
C GLY A 499 5.97 1.76 27.25
N SER A 500 6.94 1.60 28.16
CA SER A 500 8.22 0.93 27.84
C SER A 500 8.08 -0.50 27.35
N ASN A 501 7.11 -1.23 27.90
CA ASN A 501 6.94 -2.67 27.65
C ASN A 501 5.60 -3.01 26.99
N LEU A 502 4.66 -2.10 26.98
CA LEU A 502 3.32 -2.31 26.46
C LEU A 502 2.91 -1.14 25.56
N PHE A 503 2.51 -1.50 24.36
CA PHE A 503 1.77 -0.63 23.45
C PHE A 503 0.38 -1.22 23.28
N ALA A 504 -0.65 -0.40 23.38
CA ALA A 504 -2.03 -0.77 23.10
C ALA A 504 -2.73 0.38 22.35
N ASP A 505 -3.42 0.07 21.26
CA ASP A 505 -4.24 0.99 20.49
C ASP A 505 -5.60 0.33 20.28
N ILE A 506 -6.66 0.95 20.77
CA ILE A 506 -8.03 0.50 20.57
C ILE A 506 -8.82 1.61 19.88
N LYS A 507 -9.57 1.23 18.85
CA LYS A 507 -10.36 2.14 18.03
C LYS A 507 -11.75 1.57 17.80
N TYR A 508 -12.74 2.44 17.85
CA TYR A 508 -14.10 2.17 17.37
C TYR A 508 -14.40 3.12 16.22
N PHE A 509 -14.99 2.64 15.16
CA PHE A 509 -15.50 3.46 14.07
C PHE A 509 -16.95 3.12 13.76
N LYS A 510 -17.65 4.10 13.19
CA LYS A 510 -18.96 3.94 12.58
C LYS A 510 -19.00 4.76 11.29
N ARG A 511 -19.48 4.13 10.23
CA ARG A 511 -19.75 4.78 8.96
C ARG A 511 -21.19 4.50 8.55
N SER A 512 -21.86 5.54 8.04
CA SER A 512 -23.15 5.44 7.36
C SER A 512 -23.06 6.12 6.01
N GLY A 513 -23.83 5.62 5.04
CA GLY A 513 -23.74 5.95 3.64
C GLY A 513 -23.14 4.80 2.85
N SER A 514 -23.44 4.76 1.56
CA SER A 514 -22.97 3.71 0.67
C SER A 514 -22.46 4.29 -0.65
N ALA A 515 -21.51 3.61 -1.25
CA ALA A 515 -21.08 3.86 -2.61
C ALA A 515 -20.95 2.54 -3.36
N ALA A 516 -21.28 2.58 -4.63
CA ALA A 516 -21.15 1.44 -5.52
C ALA A 516 -20.29 1.81 -6.72
N ILE A 517 -19.58 0.84 -7.29
CA ILE A 517 -18.86 0.98 -8.55
C ILE A 517 -19.80 0.57 -9.69
N PRO A 518 -19.83 1.29 -10.82
CA PRO A 518 -20.50 0.81 -12.02
C PRO A 518 -19.88 -0.50 -12.50
N TYR A 519 -20.69 -1.33 -13.13
CA TYR A 519 -20.42 -2.73 -13.51
C TYR A 519 -19.31 -2.96 -14.57
N TYR A 520 -18.38 -2.04 -14.74
CA TYR A 520 -17.37 -2.12 -15.81
C TYR A 520 -16.15 -2.97 -15.50
N ASN A 521 -16.00 -3.45 -14.27
CA ASN A 521 -14.88 -4.32 -13.93
C ASN A 521 -15.39 -5.67 -13.46
N TYR A 522 -15.16 -6.72 -14.26
CA TYR A 522 -15.47 -8.10 -13.88
C TYR A 522 -14.63 -8.59 -12.69
N GLN A 523 -13.63 -7.85 -12.30
CA GLN A 523 -12.69 -8.18 -11.25
C GLN A 523 -13.19 -7.78 -9.86
N TYR A 524 -13.94 -6.67 -9.76
CA TYR A 524 -14.45 -6.14 -8.49
C TYR A 524 -15.98 -6.13 -8.44
N PRO A 525 -16.58 -6.41 -7.28
CA PRO A 525 -18.01 -6.34 -7.14
C PRO A 525 -18.54 -4.89 -7.17
N PRO A 526 -19.86 -4.71 -7.38
CA PRO A 526 -20.46 -3.40 -7.61
C PRO A 526 -20.53 -2.49 -6.39
N ILE A 527 -20.20 -2.98 -5.18
CA ILE A 527 -20.32 -2.20 -3.96
C ILE A 527 -18.96 -2.03 -3.31
N VAL A 528 -18.61 -0.78 -3.09
CA VAL A 528 -17.35 -0.34 -2.50
C VAL A 528 -17.42 -0.34 -0.97
N TYR A 529 -18.51 0.17 -0.43
CA TYR A 529 -18.79 0.19 1.00
C TYR A 529 -20.29 0.44 1.29
N GLY A 530 -20.70 0.06 2.50
CA GLY A 530 -22.04 0.30 3.06
C GLY A 530 -21.96 0.79 4.52
N ASN A 531 -23.09 0.76 5.21
CA ASN A 531 -23.17 1.06 6.63
C ASN A 531 -22.41 0.00 7.42
N LEU A 532 -21.47 0.43 8.24
CA LEU A 532 -20.64 -0.49 9.03
C LEU A 532 -20.11 0.17 10.28
N SER A 533 -19.95 -0.61 11.33
CA SER A 533 -19.19 -0.22 12.52
C SER A 533 -18.28 -1.36 12.96
N GLY A 534 -17.22 -1.02 13.68
CA GLY A 534 -16.26 -2.02 14.13
C GLY A 534 -15.32 -1.53 15.22
N ILE A 535 -14.65 -2.47 15.84
CA ILE A 535 -13.60 -2.25 16.83
C ILE A 535 -12.31 -2.87 16.31
N GLY A 536 -11.23 -2.09 16.38
CA GLY A 536 -9.88 -2.55 16.15
C GLY A 536 -9.04 -2.48 17.42
N LEU A 537 -8.27 -3.53 17.67
CA LEU A 537 -7.32 -3.60 18.79
C LEU A 537 -5.95 -3.98 18.24
N ARG A 538 -4.94 -3.19 18.58
CA ARG A 538 -3.53 -3.56 18.41
C ARG A 538 -2.85 -3.57 19.76
N LEU A 539 -2.13 -4.65 20.07
CA LEU A 539 -1.39 -4.80 21.30
C LEU A 539 -0.02 -5.38 21.01
N ASN A 540 1.03 -4.71 21.52
CA ASN A 540 2.40 -5.20 21.50
C ASN A 540 2.91 -5.18 22.94
N PHE A 541 3.31 -6.33 23.44
CA PHE A 541 3.89 -6.49 24.76
C PHE A 541 5.30 -7.06 24.63
N ASN A 542 6.28 -6.34 25.17
CA ASN A 542 7.68 -6.74 25.13
C ASN A 542 8.20 -6.88 26.56
N TYR A 543 8.63 -8.07 26.91
CA TYR A 543 9.24 -8.32 28.20
C TYR A 543 10.51 -9.16 28.04
N TRP A 544 11.66 -8.62 28.47
CA TRP A 544 12.98 -9.20 28.24
C TRP A 544 13.21 -9.42 26.74
N LYS A 545 13.28 -10.67 26.26
CA LYS A 545 13.42 -11.04 24.84
C LYS A 545 12.15 -11.69 24.25
N ILE A 546 11.02 -11.53 24.92
CA ILE A 546 9.73 -12.06 24.45
C ILE A 546 8.88 -10.90 23.99
N LEU A 547 8.42 -10.98 22.73
CA LEU A 547 7.50 -10.05 22.13
C LEU A 547 6.19 -10.77 21.82
N ILE A 548 5.08 -10.22 22.27
CA ILE A 548 3.73 -10.64 21.92
C ILE A 548 3.11 -9.52 21.10
N GLU A 549 2.70 -9.85 19.89
CA GLU A 549 2.01 -8.92 18.97
C GLU A 549 0.62 -9.45 18.66
N THR A 550 -0.40 -8.59 18.72
CA THR A 550 -1.74 -8.96 18.29
C THR A 550 -2.43 -7.80 17.56
N ASN A 551 -3.19 -8.15 16.54
CA ASN A 551 -4.10 -7.27 15.82
C ASN A 551 -5.44 -7.98 15.69
N THR A 552 -6.50 -7.34 16.16
CA THR A 552 -7.85 -7.90 16.18
C THR A 552 -8.80 -6.90 15.58
N SER A 553 -9.67 -7.36 14.71
CA SER A 553 -10.76 -6.58 14.12
C SER A 553 -12.07 -7.30 14.38
N TYR A 554 -13.06 -6.58 14.87
CA TYR A 554 -14.41 -7.07 15.03
C TYR A 554 -15.38 -6.09 14.37
N TYR A 555 -16.22 -6.57 13.44
CA TYR A 555 -17.19 -5.77 12.73
C TYR A 555 -18.60 -6.12 13.20
N PHE A 556 -19.34 -5.10 13.63
CA PHE A 556 -20.72 -5.24 14.05
C PHE A 556 -21.64 -5.25 12.82
N ASN A 557 -22.60 -6.15 12.79
CA ASN A 557 -23.60 -6.26 11.73
C ASN A 557 -22.99 -6.56 10.34
N ALA A 558 -21.83 -7.23 10.31
CA ALA A 558 -21.22 -7.66 9.04
C ALA A 558 -22.12 -8.66 8.29
N ASP A 559 -22.94 -9.41 9.01
CA ASP A 559 -23.89 -10.39 8.43
C ASP A 559 -25.21 -9.78 7.99
N ASP A 560 -25.57 -8.60 8.52
CA ASP A 560 -26.88 -7.96 8.23
C ASP A 560 -26.90 -7.26 6.88
N ASP A 561 -25.75 -6.84 6.35
CA ASP A 561 -25.60 -6.21 5.05
C ASP A 561 -24.80 -7.14 4.13
N HIS A 562 -25.49 -7.86 3.25
CA HIS A 562 -24.91 -8.79 2.27
C HIS A 562 -23.88 -8.15 1.31
N LEU A 563 -23.67 -6.86 1.46
CA LEU A 563 -22.78 -6.05 0.63
C LEU A 563 -21.43 -5.83 1.30
N ILE A 564 -21.31 -6.17 2.58
CA ILE A 564 -20.08 -6.03 3.35
C ILE A 564 -19.31 -7.36 3.27
N ARG A 565 -18.12 -7.30 2.69
CA ARG A 565 -17.28 -8.46 2.38
C ARG A 565 -16.08 -8.57 3.31
N VAL A 566 -16.27 -8.24 4.58
CA VAL A 566 -15.25 -8.42 5.61
C VAL A 566 -15.72 -9.43 6.64
N PRO A 567 -14.85 -10.29 7.18
CA PRO A 567 -15.22 -11.25 8.18
C PRO A 567 -15.64 -10.55 9.48
N GLU A 568 -16.61 -11.11 10.20
CA GLU A 568 -17.05 -10.58 11.48
C GLU A 568 -15.88 -10.40 12.46
N LEU A 569 -15.02 -11.39 12.55
CA LEU A 569 -13.84 -11.41 13.43
C LEU A 569 -12.58 -11.76 12.63
N GLN A 570 -11.55 -10.95 12.78
CA GLN A 570 -10.21 -11.26 12.31
C GLN A 570 -9.21 -11.09 13.46
N PHE A 571 -8.32 -12.06 13.59
CA PHE A 571 -7.24 -12.04 14.57
C PHE A 571 -5.93 -12.43 13.88
N VAL A 572 -4.91 -11.63 14.10
CA VAL A 572 -3.52 -11.93 13.72
C VAL A 572 -2.66 -11.67 14.95
N GLY A 573 -1.98 -12.70 15.46
CA GLY A 573 -1.14 -12.52 16.63
C GLY A 573 -0.02 -13.53 16.68
N GLY A 574 1.02 -13.22 17.47
CA GLY A 574 2.17 -14.10 17.59
C GLY A 574 2.96 -13.90 18.88
N VAL A 575 3.80 -14.87 19.16
CA VAL A 575 4.78 -14.84 20.25
C VAL A 575 6.15 -15.07 19.64
N PHE A 576 7.05 -14.12 19.88
CA PHE A 576 8.37 -14.07 19.26
C PHE A 576 9.48 -13.95 20.30
N LEU A 577 10.57 -14.62 20.06
CA LEU A 577 11.86 -14.27 20.62
C LEU A 577 12.39 -13.06 19.86
N ASN A 578 12.60 -11.92 20.53
CA ASN A 578 12.94 -10.66 19.91
C ASN A 578 14.03 -9.93 20.68
N GLY A 579 15.19 -9.71 20.09
CA GLY A 579 16.29 -8.99 20.71
C GLY A 579 17.66 -9.33 20.16
N PHE A 580 18.69 -8.73 20.77
CA PHE A 580 20.08 -8.93 20.39
C PHE A 580 20.70 -10.17 21.05
N PHE A 581 21.54 -10.88 20.30
CA PHE A 581 22.26 -12.09 20.68
C PHE A 581 23.72 -12.00 20.19
N PHE A 582 24.58 -12.83 20.77
CA PHE A 582 25.99 -12.96 20.38
C PHE A 582 26.74 -11.62 20.40
N ASP A 583 26.75 -10.95 21.56
CA ASP A 583 27.41 -9.64 21.77
C ASP A 583 26.92 -8.58 20.74
N ASP A 584 25.60 -8.51 20.56
CA ASP A 584 24.87 -7.60 19.68
C ASP A 584 25.14 -7.79 18.16
N ASN A 585 25.81 -8.88 17.78
CA ASN A 585 26.08 -9.19 16.37
C ASN A 585 24.87 -9.76 15.62
N LEU A 586 23.83 -10.21 16.32
CA LEU A 586 22.59 -10.74 15.74
C LEU A 586 21.37 -10.13 16.44
N PHE A 587 20.58 -9.36 15.71
CA PHE A 587 19.22 -9.07 16.13
C PHE A 587 18.29 -10.13 15.54
N LEU A 588 17.52 -10.82 16.39
CA LEU A 588 16.64 -11.91 16.00
C LEU A 588 15.19 -11.59 16.36
N LYS A 589 14.26 -11.79 15.40
CA LYS A 589 12.82 -11.95 15.63
C LYS A 589 12.41 -13.32 15.10
N ALA A 590 12.10 -14.26 16.00
CA ALA A 590 11.76 -15.64 15.63
C ALA A 590 10.61 -16.13 16.50
N GLY A 591 9.59 -16.71 15.90
CA GLY A 591 8.44 -17.17 16.68
C GLY A 591 7.34 -17.80 15.88
N VAL A 592 6.20 -17.91 16.54
CA VAL A 592 4.97 -18.53 16.02
C VAL A 592 3.91 -17.44 15.86
N GLN A 593 3.27 -17.43 14.71
CA GLN A 593 2.20 -16.51 14.36
C GLN A 593 0.92 -17.29 14.07
N PHE A 594 -0.18 -16.85 14.64
CA PHE A 594 -1.50 -17.42 14.48
C PHE A 594 -2.41 -16.44 13.74
N TYR A 595 -3.15 -16.95 12.77
CA TYR A 595 -4.15 -16.22 12.01
C TYR A 595 -5.51 -16.89 12.18
N TYR A 596 -6.53 -16.09 12.39
CA TYR A 596 -7.92 -16.50 12.41
C TYR A 596 -8.76 -15.53 11.61
N THR A 597 -9.57 -16.06 10.72
CA THR A 597 -10.56 -15.33 9.94
C THR A 597 -11.92 -15.96 10.22
N GLY A 598 -12.86 -15.20 10.74
CA GLY A 598 -14.23 -15.65 11.01
C GLY A 598 -15.03 -15.85 9.72
N THR A 599 -16.29 -16.22 9.87
CA THR A 599 -17.23 -16.36 8.76
C THR A 599 -17.29 -15.06 7.94
N ASN A 600 -17.34 -15.19 6.63
CA ASN A 600 -17.41 -14.07 5.70
C ASN A 600 -18.45 -14.36 4.60
N ASN A 601 -19.29 -13.38 4.29
CA ASN A 601 -20.24 -13.42 3.19
C ASN A 601 -19.63 -12.70 1.99
N VAL A 602 -19.31 -13.43 0.94
CA VAL A 602 -18.62 -12.89 -0.24
C VAL A 602 -19.49 -13.00 -1.47
N TYR A 603 -19.75 -11.87 -2.14
CA TYR A 603 -20.40 -11.90 -3.44
C TYR A 603 -19.43 -12.41 -4.51
N SER A 604 -19.77 -13.49 -5.16
CA SER A 604 -19.00 -14.03 -6.28
C SER A 604 -19.40 -13.40 -7.60
N ASN A 605 -18.44 -12.78 -8.27
CA ASN A 605 -18.66 -12.25 -9.63
C ASN A 605 -18.83 -13.35 -10.67
N VAL A 606 -18.32 -14.54 -10.39
CA VAL A 606 -18.41 -15.71 -11.28
C VAL A 606 -19.82 -16.30 -11.23
N TRP A 607 -20.28 -16.65 -10.03
CA TRP A 607 -21.58 -17.32 -9.84
C TRP A 607 -22.76 -16.35 -9.66
N LYS A 608 -22.47 -15.03 -9.49
CA LYS A 608 -23.49 -13.98 -9.27
C LYS A 608 -24.36 -14.21 -8.03
N GLU A 609 -23.80 -14.82 -7.02
CA GLU A 609 -24.43 -15.12 -5.74
C GLU A 609 -23.53 -14.83 -4.55
N ILE A 610 -24.12 -14.78 -3.35
CA ILE A 610 -23.39 -14.65 -2.11
C ILE A 610 -23.01 -16.03 -1.62
N ILE A 611 -21.71 -16.22 -1.39
CA ILE A 611 -21.15 -17.46 -0.89
C ILE A 611 -20.65 -17.24 0.53
N VAL A 612 -21.05 -18.11 1.44
CA VAL A 612 -20.57 -18.11 2.82
C VAL A 612 -19.23 -18.85 2.88
N VAL A 613 -18.21 -18.15 3.35
CA VAL A 613 -16.88 -18.72 3.58
C VAL A 613 -16.78 -19.11 5.07
N ASP A 614 -16.49 -20.38 5.33
CA ASP A 614 -16.34 -20.90 6.69
C ASP A 614 -15.13 -20.28 7.41
N PRO A 615 -15.16 -20.23 8.75
CA PRO A 615 -14.02 -19.75 9.52
C PRO A 615 -12.76 -20.57 9.25
N SER A 616 -11.63 -19.86 9.17
CA SER A 616 -10.34 -20.48 8.91
C SER A 616 -9.26 -20.07 9.91
N ASN A 617 -8.27 -20.93 10.06
CA ASN A 617 -7.10 -20.61 10.86
C ASN A 617 -5.83 -21.23 10.27
N LYS A 618 -4.69 -20.57 10.49
CA LYS A 618 -3.37 -21.11 10.18
C LYS A 618 -2.34 -20.72 11.24
N ILE A 619 -1.28 -21.49 11.32
CA ILE A 619 -0.12 -21.23 12.15
C ILE A 619 1.13 -21.20 11.27
N ASP A 620 1.91 -20.13 11.43
CA ASP A 620 3.18 -19.95 10.73
C ASP A 620 4.33 -19.89 11.74
N ILE A 621 5.50 -20.36 11.36
CA ILE A 621 6.76 -20.14 12.06
C ILE A 621 7.57 -19.16 11.22
N THR A 622 8.03 -18.07 11.81
CA THR A 622 8.82 -17.06 11.11
C THR A 622 10.12 -16.79 11.86
N VAL A 623 11.18 -16.60 11.10
CA VAL A 623 12.51 -16.24 11.61
C VAL A 623 13.07 -15.15 10.74
N ALA A 624 13.45 -14.02 11.34
CA ALA A 624 14.19 -12.95 10.68
C ALA A 624 15.38 -12.57 11.57
N GLY A 625 16.58 -12.62 11.01
CA GLY A 625 17.82 -12.34 11.72
C GLY A 625 18.65 -11.30 11.01
N GLU A 626 18.92 -10.16 11.65
CA GLU A 626 19.80 -9.10 11.17
C GLU A 626 21.22 -9.32 11.72
N ILE A 627 22.16 -9.54 10.83
CA ILE A 627 23.54 -9.86 11.17
C ILE A 627 24.39 -8.59 11.01
N LYS A 628 24.93 -8.06 12.13
CA LYS A 628 25.80 -6.88 12.19
C LYS A 628 25.23 -5.63 11.49
N GLY A 629 23.89 -5.52 11.35
CA GLY A 629 23.28 -4.41 10.63
C GLY A 629 23.44 -4.43 9.09
N VAL A 630 24.12 -5.46 8.53
CA VAL A 630 24.52 -5.51 7.11
C VAL A 630 23.67 -6.51 6.32
N ALA A 631 23.27 -7.61 6.92
CA ALA A 631 22.52 -8.66 6.25
C ALA A 631 21.32 -9.10 7.08
N ILE A 632 20.17 -9.33 6.41
CA ILE A 632 18.99 -9.89 7.04
C ILE A 632 18.64 -11.20 6.34
N VAL A 633 18.55 -12.27 7.13
CA VAL A 633 18.12 -13.58 6.65
C VAL A 633 16.68 -13.83 7.09
N TYR A 634 15.86 -14.31 6.17
CA TYR A 634 14.47 -14.62 6.40
C TYR A 634 14.20 -16.10 6.20
N PHE A 635 13.38 -16.67 7.07
CA PHE A 635 12.84 -18.01 6.91
C PHE A 635 11.39 -18.01 7.42
N GLY A 636 10.48 -18.55 6.60
CA GLY A 636 9.08 -18.75 6.92
C GLY A 636 8.67 -20.18 6.67
N TRP A 637 7.99 -20.79 7.62
CA TRP A 637 7.29 -22.05 7.46
C TRP A 637 5.80 -21.77 7.67
N GLU A 638 5.07 -21.70 6.58
CA GLU A 638 3.69 -21.28 6.57
C GLU A 638 2.74 -22.45 6.55
N ASN A 639 1.55 -22.22 7.13
CA ASN A 639 0.50 -23.22 7.25
C ASN A 639 1.03 -24.56 7.79
N LEU A 640 1.67 -24.50 8.96
CA LEU A 640 2.40 -25.61 9.60
C LEU A 640 1.62 -26.94 9.63
N PHE A 641 0.31 -26.88 9.81
CA PHE A 641 -0.57 -28.04 9.87
C PHE A 641 -1.19 -28.46 8.54
N SER A 642 -0.84 -27.76 7.45
CA SER A 642 -1.40 -28.03 6.10
C SER A 642 -2.94 -27.94 6.09
N SER A 643 -3.49 -26.96 6.80
CA SER A 643 -4.93 -26.73 6.82
C SER A 643 -5.42 -26.34 5.42
N GLN A 644 -6.50 -26.95 4.96
CA GLN A 644 -7.18 -26.65 3.70
C GLN A 644 -8.31 -25.67 3.98
N TYR A 645 -8.27 -24.49 3.36
CA TYR A 645 -9.23 -23.42 3.61
C TYR A 645 -9.27 -22.40 2.47
N PHE A 646 -10.29 -21.54 2.49
CA PHE A 646 -10.43 -20.38 1.62
C PHE A 646 -10.45 -19.09 2.46
N ILE A 647 -9.98 -18.00 1.88
CA ILE A 647 -10.26 -16.62 2.31
C ILE A 647 -11.25 -15.98 1.32
N THR A 648 -11.05 -16.23 0.05
CA THR A 648 -11.98 -15.88 -1.03
C THR A 648 -12.58 -17.17 -1.59
N PRO A 649 -13.90 -17.23 -1.85
CA PRO A 649 -14.57 -18.44 -2.29
C PRO A 649 -13.86 -19.07 -3.51
N TYR A 650 -13.61 -20.38 -3.40
CA TYR A 650 -13.05 -21.21 -4.47
C TYR A 650 -11.63 -20.86 -4.92
N TYR A 651 -10.91 -20.07 -4.13
CA TYR A 651 -9.48 -19.85 -4.24
C TYR A 651 -8.78 -20.56 -3.09
N PRO A 652 -8.33 -21.81 -3.28
CA PRO A 652 -7.67 -22.58 -2.23
C PRO A 652 -6.38 -21.89 -1.79
N MET A 653 -6.23 -21.73 -0.48
CA MET A 653 -5.00 -21.22 0.09
C MET A 653 -3.89 -22.27 0.02
N LEU A 654 -2.63 -21.80 -0.06
CA LEU A 654 -1.47 -22.68 -0.10
C LEU A 654 -1.44 -23.61 1.13
N GLU A 655 -1.22 -24.87 0.90
CA GLU A 655 -0.89 -25.83 1.93
C GLU A 655 0.47 -25.48 2.58
N ARG A 656 0.95 -26.34 3.47
CA ARG A 656 2.24 -26.12 4.13
C ARG A 656 3.35 -25.87 3.11
N ASN A 657 4.05 -24.74 3.29
CA ASN A 657 5.12 -24.32 2.41
C ASN A 657 6.25 -23.64 3.19
N ILE A 658 7.37 -23.45 2.51
CA ILE A 658 8.58 -22.81 3.06
C ILE A 658 8.98 -21.67 2.15
N ARG A 659 9.37 -20.54 2.77
CA ARG A 659 10.01 -19.42 2.12
C ARG A 659 11.30 -19.07 2.81
N PHE A 660 12.28 -18.65 2.04
CA PHE A 660 13.53 -18.14 2.59
C PHE A 660 14.03 -16.96 1.76
N GLY A 661 14.80 -16.09 2.39
CA GLY A 661 15.33 -14.93 1.70
C GLY A 661 16.52 -14.31 2.42
N LEU A 662 17.20 -13.45 1.70
CA LEU A 662 18.36 -12.70 2.14
C LEU A 662 18.25 -11.27 1.63
N SER A 663 18.49 -10.31 2.52
CA SER A 663 18.77 -8.92 2.16
C SER A 663 20.18 -8.59 2.57
N TRP A 664 21.00 -8.10 1.66
CA TRP A 664 22.41 -7.78 1.95
C TRP A 664 22.74 -6.37 1.48
N GLU A 665 23.24 -5.56 2.40
CA GLU A 665 23.80 -4.25 2.11
C GLU A 665 25.28 -4.40 1.78
N LEU A 666 25.69 -3.88 0.62
CA LEU A 666 27.04 -3.98 0.08
C LEU A 666 27.66 -2.59 0.06
N PHE A 667 28.96 -2.51 0.33
CA PHE A 667 29.75 -1.28 0.22
C PHE A 667 29.26 -0.12 1.12
N ASN A 668 28.98 -0.42 2.38
CA ASN A 668 28.68 0.59 3.40
C ASN A 668 29.96 1.02 4.12
#